data_99371c7d05e160813b40f790da354dca
#
_entry.id   99371c7d05e160813b40f790da354dca
#
_cell.length_a   1.000
_cell.length_b   1.000
_cell.length_c   1.000
_cell.angle_alpha   90.00
_cell.angle_beta   90.00
_cell.angle_gamma   90.00
#
_symmetry.space_group_name_H-M   'P 1'
#
loop_
_entity.id
_entity.type
_entity.pdbx_description
1 polymer ?
#
loop_
_entity_poly.entity_id
_entity_poly.type
_entity_poly.pdbx_seq_one_letter_code
_entity_poly.pdbx_strand_id
1 'polypeptide(L)'
;MQIYHVNSTSSFSFASNVGILRFLLLFVMVGIVQTAMSQSYQDIYADTWVATDAVGRTMPTADETPLKTDKDRTVGIFYVTWHTQGLHNGKEYRADVSRVLAQDPYASRNADSPAWTISSYHWGEPEWGYFLSQDEYVIRKDMSMLTDAGVDMIIFDVTNAVLYWDEWKVVLSTMAQMKKEGNKVPKFCFWAFNGNVITVVHELYEKYYRNPQHQDLWFYWDGKPLLLYNATPSVDANVGGGEKNLADYSDEVKQFFTLRNMWWGYYEWAGKRYVGTEGNWSFGLQMNDQKVADLKPEQLAATWKGRYEQMSVTPAQHPISNVGKSWSKKGKEPQMDICDMPIKAKIPYLEERECLDPVRYGIYFQERWDDALKVDPDFIYLNDWNEWTAGKYKSGADPNGHVPGPDGFLERKNPFYFVDQYNAEFNRTIAPMKGGYTDNYYMQMVQNIRRYKGVRPIPVNEGIATISIDGNMDDWKQVKVEYRDTKGDTAHRNHPGYGNLHYTDQSGRNDIVISKVACDGKNLCFYAEIAGKLTPETDKNWMLLFIDADQDAKTGWSGYDYMVSQQMLCRYDEKINGWTNVSAVKMKRNENALEMCLAVSSLGMKGNKMTFDFKWADNPADLDNVISLCTHGDTAPNRRFNYRYIWNR
;
A
#
# COMPACT_ATOMS: atom_id res chain seq x y z
N MET A 1 15.74 -62.60 -55.62
CA MET A 1 15.05 -63.77 -56.21
C MET A 1 13.59 -63.71 -55.70
N GLN A 2 12.67 -63.53 -56.64
CA GLN A 2 11.22 -63.74 -56.64
C GLN A 2 10.43 -63.04 -55.53
N ILE A 3 9.69 -61.96 -55.80
CA ILE A 3 8.36 -61.75 -56.49
C ILE A 3 7.30 -62.75 -56.04
N TYR A 4 6.26 -62.23 -55.39
CA TYR A 4 4.89 -62.46 -55.74
C TYR A 4 3.92 -61.36 -55.20
N HIS A 5 3.18 -60.75 -56.13
CA HIS A 5 2.01 -59.94 -55.93
C HIS A 5 0.83 -60.79 -55.50
N VAL A 6 -0.05 -60.26 -54.68
CA VAL A 6 -1.52 -60.41 -54.87
C VAL A 6 -2.24 -59.15 -54.37
N ASN A 7 -3.01 -58.54 -55.27
CA ASN A 7 -4.03 -57.53 -55.00
C ASN A 7 -5.27 -58.13 -54.30
N SER A 8 -5.86 -57.39 -53.39
CA SER A 8 -7.32 -57.33 -53.26
C SER A 8 -7.78 -56.04 -52.58
N THR A 9 -8.56 -55.31 -53.30
CA THR A 9 -9.32 -54.11 -52.93
C THR A 9 -10.39 -54.42 -51.88
N SER A 10 -10.48 -53.63 -50.83
CA SER A 10 -11.75 -53.35 -50.14
C SER A 10 -11.69 -51.95 -49.51
N SER A 11 -12.42 -51.06 -50.12
CA SER A 11 -12.74 -49.72 -49.63
C SER A 11 -13.62 -49.81 -48.40
N PHE A 12 -13.12 -49.34 -47.25
CA PHE A 12 -13.96 -49.00 -46.11
C PHE A 12 -13.81 -47.50 -45.82
N SER A 13 -14.95 -46.84 -45.89
CA SER A 13 -15.09 -45.41 -45.63
C SER A 13 -14.80 -45.08 -44.16
N PHE A 14 -13.72 -44.35 -43.90
CA PHE A 14 -13.40 -43.74 -42.61
C PHE A 14 -13.89 -42.27 -42.62
N ALA A 15 -15.20 -42.06 -42.56
CA ALA A 15 -15.77 -40.70 -42.59
C ALA A 15 -16.71 -40.35 -41.43
N SER A 16 -16.74 -41.10 -40.31
CA SER A 16 -17.66 -40.78 -39.21
C SER A 16 -17.02 -40.60 -37.80
N ASN A 17 -15.76 -40.92 -37.62
CA ASN A 17 -15.16 -40.84 -36.23
C ASN A 17 -14.32 -39.58 -35.97
N VAL A 18 -13.97 -38.77 -36.97
CA VAL A 18 -13.19 -37.55 -36.77
C VAL A 18 -14.07 -36.38 -36.28
N GLY A 19 -15.36 -36.42 -36.62
CA GLY A 19 -16.32 -35.39 -36.13
C GLY A 19 -16.63 -35.51 -34.66
N ILE A 20 -16.81 -36.71 -34.13
CA ILE A 20 -17.15 -36.97 -32.75
C ILE A 20 -15.93 -36.70 -31.85
N LEU A 21 -14.71 -37.04 -32.30
CA LEU A 21 -13.50 -36.76 -31.53
C LEU A 21 -13.16 -35.26 -31.48
N ARG A 22 -13.46 -34.49 -32.54
CA ARG A 22 -13.34 -33.03 -32.56
C ARG A 22 -14.39 -32.35 -31.69
N PHE A 23 -15.63 -32.88 -31.64
CA PHE A 23 -16.68 -32.37 -30.74
C PHE A 23 -16.36 -32.69 -29.27
N LEU A 24 -15.85 -33.87 -28.96
CA LEU A 24 -15.39 -34.22 -27.59
C LEU A 24 -14.16 -33.41 -27.15
N LEU A 25 -13.20 -33.16 -28.04
CA LEU A 25 -12.06 -32.29 -27.76
C LEU A 25 -12.48 -30.84 -27.61
N LEU A 26 -13.47 -30.33 -28.36
CA LEU A 26 -13.99 -28.99 -28.16
C LEU A 26 -14.78 -28.87 -26.84
N PHE A 27 -15.55 -29.89 -26.44
CA PHE A 27 -16.25 -29.89 -25.14
C PHE A 27 -15.27 -30.02 -23.95
N VAL A 28 -14.21 -30.80 -24.11
CA VAL A 28 -13.15 -30.88 -23.11
C VAL A 28 -12.34 -29.58 -23.01
N MET A 29 -12.03 -28.94 -24.16
CA MET A 29 -11.37 -27.61 -24.11
C MET A 29 -12.31 -26.51 -23.60
N VAL A 30 -13.59 -26.52 -23.95
CA VAL A 30 -14.55 -25.57 -23.35
C VAL A 30 -14.79 -25.87 -21.88
N GLY A 31 -14.78 -27.13 -21.45
CA GLY A 31 -14.84 -27.52 -20.04
C GLY A 31 -13.58 -27.14 -19.25
N ILE A 32 -12.39 -27.25 -19.85
CA ILE A 32 -11.12 -26.83 -19.24
C ILE A 32 -11.00 -25.31 -19.22
N VAL A 33 -11.51 -24.60 -20.20
CA VAL A 33 -11.58 -23.13 -20.21
C VAL A 33 -12.61 -22.62 -19.19
N GLN A 34 -13.68 -23.34 -18.89
CA GLN A 34 -14.63 -22.96 -17.83
C GLN A 34 -14.13 -23.26 -16.43
N THR A 35 -13.16 -24.17 -16.23
CA THR A 35 -12.55 -24.40 -14.91
C THR A 35 -11.37 -23.48 -14.63
N ALA A 36 -10.91 -22.71 -15.60
CA ALA A 36 -9.99 -21.59 -15.43
C ALA A 36 -10.74 -20.25 -15.23
N MET A 37 -12.01 -20.28 -14.80
CA MET A 37 -12.65 -19.08 -14.29
C MET A 37 -11.90 -18.65 -13.04
N SER A 38 -11.24 -17.51 -13.15
CA SER A 38 -10.61 -16.81 -12.05
C SER A 38 -11.52 -16.89 -10.83
N GLN A 39 -10.98 -17.40 -9.72
CA GLN A 39 -11.65 -17.34 -8.45
C GLN A 39 -12.09 -15.87 -8.27
N SER A 40 -13.38 -15.58 -8.34
CA SER A 40 -13.88 -14.23 -8.20
C SER A 40 -13.66 -13.83 -6.75
N TYR A 41 -12.71 -12.90 -6.52
CA TYR A 41 -12.58 -12.26 -5.22
C TYR A 41 -13.79 -11.35 -4.97
N GLN A 42 -14.15 -11.18 -3.71
CA GLN A 42 -15.17 -10.22 -3.32
C GLN A 42 -14.53 -8.85 -3.18
N ASP A 43 -15.09 -7.86 -3.88
CA ASP A 43 -14.65 -6.48 -3.75
C ASP A 43 -15.14 -5.91 -2.40
N ILE A 44 -14.21 -5.45 -1.56
CA ILE A 44 -14.51 -4.83 -0.27
C ILE A 44 -15.02 -3.39 -0.39
N TYR A 45 -14.97 -2.76 -1.56
CA TYR A 45 -15.38 -1.38 -1.83
C TYR A 45 -14.68 -0.33 -0.94
N ALA A 46 -13.39 -0.52 -0.69
CA ALA A 46 -12.60 0.36 0.17
C ALA A 46 -12.63 1.84 -0.27
N ASP A 47 -12.86 2.12 -1.55
CA ASP A 47 -13.01 3.47 -2.09
C ASP A 47 -14.28 4.20 -1.61
N THR A 48 -15.27 3.48 -1.05
CA THR A 48 -16.46 4.06 -0.42
C THR A 48 -16.31 4.31 1.09
N TRP A 49 -15.23 3.83 1.71
CA TRP A 49 -14.96 4.05 3.12
C TRP A 49 -14.58 5.51 3.37
N VAL A 50 -15.04 6.06 4.48
CA VAL A 50 -14.75 7.43 4.88
C VAL A 50 -13.68 7.45 5.98
N ALA A 51 -12.93 8.52 6.08
CA ALA A 51 -11.95 8.73 7.13
C ALA A 51 -11.53 10.18 7.22
N THR A 52 -11.10 10.58 8.42
CA THR A 52 -10.33 11.80 8.65
C THR A 52 -8.97 11.38 9.23
N ASP A 53 -7.88 11.87 8.66
CA ASP A 53 -6.54 11.55 9.14
C ASP A 53 -6.13 12.41 10.36
N ALA A 54 -4.95 12.11 10.91
CA ALA A 54 -4.45 12.79 12.11
C ALA A 54 -4.11 14.28 11.91
N VAL A 55 -4.10 14.78 10.67
CA VAL A 55 -3.89 16.21 10.35
C VAL A 55 -5.15 16.89 9.83
N GLY A 56 -6.30 16.21 9.88
CA GLY A 56 -7.61 16.75 9.55
C GLY A 56 -7.99 16.68 8.06
N ARG A 57 -7.28 15.87 7.25
CA ARG A 57 -7.66 15.63 5.85
C ARG A 57 -8.73 14.56 5.76
N THR A 58 -9.81 14.85 5.05
CA THR A 58 -10.91 13.90 4.79
C THR A 58 -10.70 13.15 3.49
N MET A 59 -11.13 11.89 3.45
CA MET A 59 -11.14 11.12 2.20
C MET A 59 -12.22 11.66 1.26
N PRO A 60 -11.89 11.89 -0.03
CA PRO A 60 -12.87 12.37 -0.99
C PRO A 60 -13.95 11.33 -1.27
N THR A 61 -15.17 11.82 -1.50
CA THR A 61 -16.33 11.02 -1.88
C THR A 61 -16.63 11.14 -3.38
N ALA A 62 -17.59 10.37 -3.88
CA ALA A 62 -17.99 10.42 -5.28
C ALA A 62 -18.59 11.77 -5.72
N ASP A 63 -19.11 12.56 -4.78
CA ASP A 63 -19.60 13.93 -5.08
C ASP A 63 -18.43 14.87 -5.42
N GLU A 64 -17.26 14.65 -4.82
CA GLU A 64 -16.06 15.43 -5.06
C GLU A 64 -15.24 14.88 -6.23
N THR A 65 -15.17 13.56 -6.34
CA THR A 65 -14.36 12.88 -7.36
C THR A 65 -15.02 11.55 -7.82
N PRO A 66 -16.01 11.64 -8.71
CA PRO A 66 -16.69 10.45 -9.21
C PRO A 66 -15.74 9.51 -9.95
N LEU A 67 -16.07 8.22 -9.97
CA LEU A 67 -15.28 7.19 -10.64
C LEU A 67 -14.99 7.58 -12.09
N LYS A 68 -13.72 7.59 -12.45
CA LYS A 68 -13.25 7.94 -13.80
C LYS A 68 -13.13 6.66 -14.63
N THR A 69 -13.81 6.61 -15.76
CA THR A 69 -13.89 5.43 -16.64
C THR A 69 -13.46 5.71 -18.08
N ASP A 70 -12.93 6.89 -18.32
CA ASP A 70 -12.49 7.35 -19.66
C ASP A 70 -11.20 6.66 -20.12
N LYS A 71 -10.37 6.19 -19.19
CA LYS A 71 -9.17 5.39 -19.41
C LYS A 71 -8.81 4.57 -18.17
N ASP A 72 -7.92 3.58 -18.33
CA ASP A 72 -7.30 2.87 -17.22
C ASP A 72 -6.30 3.80 -16.53
N ARG A 73 -6.37 3.82 -15.20
CA ARG A 73 -5.45 4.57 -14.33
C ARG A 73 -4.79 3.61 -13.36
N THR A 74 -3.50 3.40 -13.54
CA THR A 74 -2.71 2.43 -12.78
C THR A 74 -1.86 3.12 -11.74
N VAL A 75 -1.79 2.53 -10.55
CA VAL A 75 -0.87 2.94 -9.48
C VAL A 75 0.02 1.76 -9.12
N GLY A 76 1.32 1.93 -9.30
CA GLY A 76 2.34 0.99 -8.86
C GLY A 76 3.19 1.59 -7.74
N ILE A 77 3.63 0.75 -6.79
CA ILE A 77 4.46 1.19 -5.66
C ILE A 77 5.72 0.35 -5.54
N PHE A 78 6.84 1.00 -5.30
CA PHE A 78 8.13 0.35 -5.07
C PHE A 78 8.10 -0.38 -3.73
N TYR A 79 8.55 -1.65 -3.73
CA TYR A 79 8.48 -2.54 -2.58
C TYR A 79 9.82 -3.22 -2.35
N VAL A 80 10.41 -2.94 -1.20
CA VAL A 80 11.74 -3.42 -0.82
C VAL A 80 11.64 -4.75 -0.08
N THR A 81 12.53 -5.69 -0.42
CA THR A 81 12.62 -7.02 0.23
C THR A 81 13.99 -7.31 0.84
N TRP A 82 14.81 -6.31 1.08
CA TRP A 82 16.16 -6.47 1.64
C TRP A 82 16.24 -6.38 3.18
N HIS A 83 15.11 -6.40 3.88
CA HIS A 83 15.10 -6.45 5.35
C HIS A 83 15.52 -7.84 5.82
N THR A 84 16.83 -8.06 5.90
CA THR A 84 17.44 -9.32 6.30
C THR A 84 18.33 -9.11 7.52
N GLN A 85 18.70 -10.19 8.22
CA GLN A 85 19.53 -10.10 9.43
C GLN A 85 20.89 -9.44 9.18
N GLY A 86 21.58 -9.78 8.11
CA GLY A 86 22.89 -9.23 7.77
C GLY A 86 23.87 -9.24 8.94
N LEU A 87 24.49 -8.10 9.20
CA LEU A 87 25.44 -7.93 10.31
C LEU A 87 24.80 -7.84 11.71
N HIS A 88 23.47 -7.79 11.79
CA HIS A 88 22.73 -7.65 13.04
C HIS A 88 22.45 -8.98 13.73
N ASN A 89 22.56 -10.10 13.03
CA ASN A 89 22.11 -11.42 13.48
C ASN A 89 22.53 -11.74 14.92
N GLY A 90 21.54 -11.99 15.79
CA GLY A 90 21.71 -12.34 17.19
C GLY A 90 22.22 -11.22 18.11
N LYS A 91 22.46 -10.02 17.60
CA LYS A 91 22.92 -8.86 18.39
C LYS A 91 21.72 -8.03 18.86
N GLU A 92 21.91 -7.33 19.99
CA GLU A 92 20.94 -6.30 20.39
C GLU A 92 20.77 -5.26 19.28
N TYR A 93 19.54 -5.07 18.81
CA TYR A 93 19.26 -4.13 17.73
C TYR A 93 19.16 -2.70 18.26
N ARG A 94 20.08 -1.82 17.82
CA ARG A 94 20.14 -0.41 18.21
C ARG A 94 20.31 0.54 17.02
N ALA A 95 20.26 0.02 15.82
CA ALA A 95 20.56 0.76 14.61
C ALA A 95 19.32 1.48 14.06
N ASP A 96 18.92 2.53 14.76
CA ASP A 96 17.85 3.44 14.36
C ASP A 96 18.36 4.88 14.52
N VAL A 97 18.29 5.68 13.46
CA VAL A 97 18.79 7.05 13.45
C VAL A 97 18.09 7.91 14.51
N SER A 98 16.79 7.74 14.70
CA SER A 98 16.04 8.49 15.71
C SER A 98 16.52 8.20 17.13
N ARG A 99 16.87 6.95 17.41
CA ARG A 99 17.44 6.53 18.70
C ARG A 99 18.87 7.01 18.87
N VAL A 100 19.68 6.99 17.80
CA VAL A 100 21.04 7.53 17.81
C VAL A 100 21.01 9.02 18.15
N LEU A 101 20.15 9.79 17.48
CA LEU A 101 20.03 11.24 17.72
C LEU A 101 19.41 11.58 19.08
N ALA A 102 18.53 10.73 19.62
CA ALA A 102 18.05 10.87 20.99
C ALA A 102 19.14 10.62 22.04
N GLN A 103 20.08 9.71 21.77
CA GLN A 103 21.21 9.41 22.64
C GLN A 103 22.32 10.48 22.56
N ASP A 104 22.65 10.91 21.35
CA ASP A 104 23.65 11.93 21.05
C ASP A 104 23.14 12.85 19.92
N PRO A 105 22.56 14.00 20.25
CA PRO A 105 22.09 14.97 19.25
C PRO A 105 23.21 15.49 18.31
N TYR A 106 24.44 15.42 18.73
CA TYR A 106 25.60 15.85 17.91
C TYR A 106 26.11 14.74 16.98
N ALA A 107 25.62 13.51 17.11
CA ALA A 107 26.02 12.40 16.24
C ALA A 107 25.83 12.73 14.75
N SER A 108 24.83 13.54 14.41
CA SER A 108 24.59 14.04 13.05
C SER A 108 25.75 14.87 12.47
N ARG A 109 26.58 15.43 13.30
CA ARG A 109 27.80 16.21 12.93
C ARG A 109 29.12 15.50 13.25
N ASN A 110 29.05 14.30 13.81
CA ASN A 110 30.21 13.51 14.22
C ASN A 110 30.11 12.09 13.69
N ALA A 111 30.83 11.81 12.59
CA ALA A 111 30.87 10.47 11.99
C ALA A 111 31.42 9.37 12.92
N ASP A 112 32.22 9.75 13.87
CA ASP A 112 32.92 8.86 14.80
C ASP A 112 32.25 8.85 16.21
N SER A 113 31.02 9.40 16.33
CA SER A 113 30.24 9.27 17.57
C SER A 113 30.06 7.80 17.94
N PRO A 114 30.26 7.41 19.20
CA PRO A 114 30.04 6.03 19.65
C PRO A 114 28.58 5.60 19.58
N ALA A 115 27.65 6.53 19.38
CA ALA A 115 26.23 6.23 19.13
C ALA A 115 26.01 5.55 17.78
N TRP A 116 26.88 5.76 16.78
CA TRP A 116 26.87 5.01 15.52
C TRP A 116 27.52 3.64 15.70
N THR A 117 26.73 2.58 15.61
CA THR A 117 27.17 1.22 15.94
C THR A 117 27.55 0.36 14.73
N ILE A 118 26.97 0.65 13.58
CA ILE A 118 27.16 -0.13 12.33
C ILE A 118 27.04 0.79 11.10
N SER A 119 27.00 0.21 9.91
CA SER A 119 26.89 0.95 8.62
C SER A 119 25.49 0.99 8.04
N SER A 120 24.54 0.19 8.55
CA SER A 120 23.16 0.14 8.05
C SER A 120 22.19 0.46 9.18
N TYR A 121 21.27 1.37 8.94
CA TYR A 121 20.33 1.91 9.94
C TYR A 121 18.93 1.96 9.42
N HIS A 122 17.95 1.73 10.31
CA HIS A 122 16.59 2.21 10.08
C HIS A 122 16.58 3.74 10.28
N TRP A 123 15.83 4.45 9.45
CA TRP A 123 15.64 5.89 9.64
C TRP A 123 14.59 6.21 10.73
N GLY A 124 13.70 5.26 11.03
CA GLY A 124 12.69 5.29 12.07
C GLY A 124 12.12 3.91 12.33
N GLU A 125 11.29 3.75 13.36
CA GLU A 125 10.68 2.47 13.69
C GLU A 125 9.41 2.25 12.85
N PRO A 126 9.34 1.18 12.01
CA PRO A 126 8.11 0.79 11.34
C PRO A 126 6.97 0.53 12.32
N GLU A 127 5.72 0.69 11.92
CA GLU A 127 4.55 0.38 12.77
C GLU A 127 4.61 -1.06 13.31
N TRP A 128 5.06 -1.99 12.49
CA TRP A 128 5.21 -3.41 12.84
C TRP A 128 6.57 -3.75 13.48
N GLY A 129 7.32 -2.75 13.97
CA GLY A 129 8.66 -2.92 14.52
C GLY A 129 9.72 -3.20 13.43
N TYR A 130 10.93 -3.52 13.84
CA TYR A 130 12.04 -3.81 12.92
C TYR A 130 11.94 -5.23 12.40
N PHE A 131 11.01 -5.44 11.47
CA PHE A 131 10.66 -6.74 10.89
C PHE A 131 11.67 -7.20 9.82
N LEU A 132 11.63 -8.48 9.48
CA LEU A 132 12.30 -9.05 8.33
C LEU A 132 11.34 -9.25 7.16
N SER A 133 11.83 -9.17 5.92
CA SER A 133 11.01 -9.26 4.70
C SER A 133 10.22 -10.56 4.54
N GLN A 134 10.56 -11.60 5.32
CA GLN A 134 9.85 -12.89 5.33
C GLN A 134 8.74 -12.97 6.38
N ASP A 135 8.46 -11.90 7.11
CA ASP A 135 7.39 -11.86 8.12
C ASP A 135 6.01 -11.82 7.45
N GLU A 136 5.36 -12.98 7.33
CA GLU A 136 4.05 -13.14 6.68
C GLU A 136 2.95 -12.24 7.29
N TYR A 137 3.02 -11.98 8.60
CA TYR A 137 2.08 -11.07 9.26
C TYR A 137 2.20 -9.66 8.68
N VAL A 138 3.42 -9.13 8.55
CA VAL A 138 3.68 -7.82 7.97
C VAL A 138 3.29 -7.78 6.50
N ILE A 139 3.63 -8.84 5.74
CA ILE A 139 3.25 -8.94 4.33
C ILE A 139 1.72 -8.88 4.16
N ARG A 140 0.95 -9.59 5.00
CA ARG A 140 -0.52 -9.54 4.97
C ARG A 140 -1.05 -8.13 5.24
N LYS A 141 -0.53 -7.46 6.27
CA LYS A 141 -0.93 -6.08 6.60
C LYS A 141 -0.56 -5.10 5.48
N ASP A 142 0.62 -5.22 4.89
CA ASP A 142 1.04 -4.42 3.73
C ASP A 142 0.11 -4.62 2.53
N MET A 143 -0.16 -5.86 2.14
CA MET A 143 -1.01 -6.16 0.98
C MET A 143 -2.46 -5.72 1.19
N SER A 144 -3.00 -5.84 2.40
CA SER A 144 -4.32 -5.31 2.76
C SER A 144 -4.35 -3.79 2.63
N MET A 145 -3.40 -3.09 3.26
CA MET A 145 -3.31 -1.61 3.18
C MET A 145 -3.16 -1.11 1.74
N LEU A 146 -2.33 -1.76 0.93
CA LEU A 146 -2.13 -1.38 -0.47
C LEU A 146 -3.37 -1.62 -1.31
N THR A 147 -4.09 -2.72 -1.05
CA THR A 147 -5.38 -3.02 -1.70
C THR A 147 -6.44 -1.99 -1.33
N ASP A 148 -6.58 -1.67 -0.05
CA ASP A 148 -7.53 -0.68 0.46
C ASP A 148 -7.24 0.72 -0.08
N ALA A 149 -5.97 1.05 -0.29
CA ALA A 149 -5.54 2.28 -0.93
C ALA A 149 -5.87 2.36 -2.42
N GLY A 150 -6.12 1.22 -3.07
CA GLY A 150 -6.34 1.14 -4.52
C GLY A 150 -5.04 1.06 -5.33
N VAL A 151 -3.95 0.57 -4.75
CA VAL A 151 -2.70 0.24 -5.46
C VAL A 151 -2.92 -1.01 -6.30
N ASP A 152 -2.52 -0.96 -7.59
CA ASP A 152 -2.74 -2.05 -8.54
C ASP A 152 -1.59 -3.05 -8.55
N MET A 153 -0.36 -2.59 -8.26
CA MET A 153 0.81 -3.44 -8.28
C MET A 153 1.91 -2.98 -7.35
N ILE A 154 2.69 -3.94 -6.87
CA ILE A 154 3.98 -3.72 -6.23
C ILE A 154 5.12 -3.93 -7.24
N ILE A 155 6.21 -3.20 -7.07
CA ILE A 155 7.40 -3.28 -7.93
C ILE A 155 8.54 -3.72 -7.05
N PHE A 156 8.97 -4.98 -7.20
CA PHE A 156 10.07 -5.54 -6.41
C PHE A 156 11.40 -4.88 -6.74
N ASP A 157 12.10 -4.48 -5.70
CA ASP A 157 13.44 -3.95 -5.81
C ASP A 157 14.48 -5.07 -6.05
N VAL A 158 15.07 -5.06 -7.23
CA VAL A 158 16.27 -5.82 -7.56
C VAL A 158 17.32 -4.91 -8.19
N THR A 159 17.31 -3.63 -7.79
CA THR A 159 18.15 -2.58 -8.39
C THR A 159 19.64 -2.74 -8.11
N ASN A 160 20.00 -3.37 -7.01
CA ASN A 160 21.40 -3.60 -6.60
C ASN A 160 22.00 -4.87 -7.19
N ALA A 161 21.37 -5.48 -8.18
CA ALA A 161 21.74 -6.78 -8.78
C ALA A 161 21.68 -7.95 -7.78
N VAL A 162 20.97 -7.78 -6.68
CA VAL A 162 20.66 -8.83 -5.72
C VAL A 162 19.20 -9.22 -5.90
N LEU A 163 18.94 -10.49 -6.11
CA LEU A 163 17.61 -10.96 -6.50
C LEU A 163 16.68 -11.29 -5.32
N TYR A 164 17.17 -11.36 -4.10
CA TYR A 164 16.37 -11.61 -2.87
C TYR A 164 15.32 -12.74 -3.05
N TRP A 165 15.74 -13.87 -3.65
CA TRP A 165 14.86 -14.97 -4.05
C TRP A 165 14.00 -15.52 -2.93
N ASP A 166 14.56 -15.63 -1.74
CA ASP A 166 13.87 -16.23 -0.60
C ASP A 166 12.84 -15.28 -0.01
N GLU A 167 13.11 -13.97 -0.08
CA GLU A 167 12.25 -12.93 0.48
C GLU A 167 11.01 -12.70 -0.40
N TRP A 168 11.18 -12.33 -1.68
CA TRP A 168 10.02 -12.02 -2.51
C TRP A 168 9.16 -13.25 -2.85
N LYS A 169 9.70 -14.47 -2.80
CA LYS A 169 8.89 -15.69 -2.92
C LYS A 169 7.94 -15.88 -1.74
N VAL A 170 8.35 -15.51 -0.52
CA VAL A 170 7.45 -15.50 0.63
C VAL A 170 6.35 -14.46 0.43
N VAL A 171 6.69 -13.27 -0.08
CA VAL A 171 5.67 -12.26 -0.43
C VAL A 171 4.67 -12.82 -1.42
N LEU A 172 5.11 -13.42 -2.52
CA LEU A 172 4.22 -13.98 -3.55
C LEU A 172 3.38 -15.15 -3.05
N SER A 173 3.94 -16.04 -2.22
CA SER A 173 3.18 -17.15 -1.64
C SER A 173 2.11 -16.66 -0.67
N THR A 174 2.41 -15.62 0.12
CA THR A 174 1.44 -14.98 1.02
C THR A 174 0.33 -14.29 0.22
N MET A 175 0.66 -13.52 -0.83
CA MET A 175 -0.33 -12.92 -1.73
C MET A 175 -1.23 -13.97 -2.39
N ALA A 176 -0.65 -15.08 -2.86
CA ALA A 176 -1.41 -16.19 -3.43
C ALA A 176 -2.35 -16.85 -2.40
N GLN A 177 -1.91 -16.96 -1.14
CA GLN A 177 -2.74 -17.46 -0.06
C GLN A 177 -3.90 -16.51 0.26
N MET A 178 -3.65 -15.21 0.40
CA MET A 178 -4.69 -14.19 0.59
C MET A 178 -5.74 -14.23 -0.54
N LYS A 179 -5.29 -14.42 -1.77
CA LYS A 179 -6.19 -14.57 -2.92
C LYS A 179 -7.06 -15.83 -2.84
N LYS A 180 -6.51 -16.96 -2.37
CA LYS A 180 -7.29 -18.20 -2.12
C LYS A 180 -8.32 -18.01 -1.00
N GLU A 181 -8.05 -17.17 -0.04
CA GLU A 181 -8.97 -16.78 1.04
C GLU A 181 -10.13 -15.90 0.53
N GLY A 182 -10.03 -15.39 -0.70
CA GLY A 182 -11.05 -14.57 -1.36
C GLY A 182 -10.71 -13.09 -1.41
N ASN A 183 -9.51 -12.68 -0.98
CA ASN A 183 -9.08 -11.29 -1.01
C ASN A 183 -8.55 -10.87 -2.38
N LYS A 184 -8.74 -9.60 -2.72
CA LYS A 184 -7.99 -8.92 -3.75
C LYS A 184 -6.59 -8.62 -3.21
N VAL A 185 -5.57 -8.74 -4.06
CA VAL A 185 -4.19 -8.34 -3.77
C VAL A 185 -3.61 -7.61 -4.98
N PRO A 186 -2.61 -6.76 -4.80
CA PRO A 186 -1.90 -6.12 -5.91
C PRO A 186 -1.27 -7.16 -6.86
N LYS A 187 -0.96 -6.76 -8.07
CA LYS A 187 -0.09 -7.50 -8.98
C LYS A 187 1.37 -7.20 -8.66
N PHE A 188 2.32 -7.73 -9.46
CA PHE A 188 3.72 -7.37 -9.30
C PHE A 188 4.49 -7.32 -10.62
N CYS A 189 5.59 -6.57 -10.60
CA CYS A 189 6.70 -6.67 -11.55
C CYS A 189 8.04 -6.46 -10.82
N PHE A 190 9.15 -6.50 -11.54
CA PHE A 190 10.49 -6.23 -11.01
C PHE A 190 11.09 -4.98 -11.64
N TRP A 191 11.97 -4.30 -10.88
CA TRP A 191 12.85 -3.28 -11.41
C TRP A 191 14.32 -3.64 -11.19
N ALA A 192 15.05 -3.83 -12.30
CA ALA A 192 16.47 -4.12 -12.32
C ALA A 192 17.24 -2.88 -12.81
N PHE A 193 18.24 -2.42 -12.06
CA PHE A 193 18.91 -1.16 -12.36
C PHE A 193 20.43 -1.25 -12.40
N ASN A 194 21.08 -1.45 -11.26
CA ASN A 194 22.55 -1.44 -11.11
C ASN A 194 23.21 -2.75 -11.50
N GLY A 195 24.53 -2.70 -11.56
CA GLY A 195 25.35 -3.88 -11.79
C GLY A 195 25.12 -4.46 -13.18
N ASN A 196 25.12 -5.76 -13.26
CA ASN A 196 24.88 -6.47 -14.51
C ASN A 196 23.38 -6.66 -14.76
N VAL A 197 22.66 -5.57 -15.03
CA VAL A 197 21.19 -5.56 -15.21
C VAL A 197 20.72 -6.58 -16.25
N ILE A 198 21.49 -6.80 -17.33
CA ILE A 198 21.15 -7.77 -18.37
C ILE A 198 21.15 -9.18 -17.79
N THR A 199 22.17 -9.54 -17.02
CA THR A 199 22.24 -10.84 -16.34
C THR A 199 21.08 -11.00 -15.36
N VAL A 200 20.76 -9.99 -14.56
CA VAL A 200 19.63 -10.00 -13.61
C VAL A 200 18.31 -10.27 -14.34
N VAL A 201 18.05 -9.55 -15.43
CA VAL A 201 16.82 -9.72 -16.21
C VAL A 201 16.73 -11.12 -16.84
N HIS A 202 17.86 -11.61 -17.42
CA HIS A 202 17.89 -12.96 -17.98
C HIS A 202 17.72 -14.04 -16.89
N GLU A 203 18.31 -13.83 -15.71
CA GLU A 203 18.15 -14.77 -14.59
C GLU A 203 16.70 -14.81 -14.09
N LEU A 204 16.02 -13.67 -13.96
CA LEU A 204 14.58 -13.61 -13.65
C LEU A 204 13.75 -14.35 -14.72
N TYR A 205 14.05 -14.11 -16.00
CA TYR A 205 13.37 -14.79 -17.09
C TYR A 205 13.56 -16.31 -17.02
N GLU A 206 14.82 -16.80 -16.97
CA GLU A 206 15.14 -18.22 -17.02
C GLU A 206 14.68 -19.00 -15.78
N LYS A 207 14.85 -18.43 -14.58
CA LYS A 207 14.59 -19.15 -13.33
C LYS A 207 13.16 -18.98 -12.82
N TYR A 208 12.46 -17.93 -13.23
CA TYR A 208 11.12 -17.66 -12.73
C TYR A 208 10.07 -17.61 -13.83
N TYR A 209 10.19 -16.72 -14.81
CA TYR A 209 9.12 -16.50 -15.79
C TYR A 209 8.94 -17.66 -16.79
N ARG A 210 9.99 -18.39 -17.15
CA ARG A 210 9.88 -19.58 -18.02
C ARG A 210 9.15 -20.76 -17.37
N ASN A 211 9.21 -20.87 -16.05
CA ASN A 211 8.49 -21.88 -15.27
C ASN A 211 7.55 -21.16 -14.28
N PRO A 212 6.46 -20.57 -14.77
CA PRO A 212 5.70 -19.60 -14.02
C PRO A 212 5.02 -20.21 -12.80
N GLN A 213 5.32 -19.63 -11.63
CA GLN A 213 4.50 -19.74 -10.46
C GLN A 213 3.75 -18.41 -10.29
N HIS A 214 2.51 -18.44 -9.79
CA HIS A 214 1.73 -17.23 -9.54
C HIS A 214 1.56 -16.31 -10.76
N GLN A 215 1.41 -16.87 -11.97
CA GLN A 215 1.23 -16.09 -13.21
C GLN A 215 0.02 -15.16 -13.13
N ASP A 216 -0.97 -15.52 -12.37
CA ASP A 216 -2.17 -14.73 -12.09
C ASP A 216 -1.91 -13.48 -11.22
N LEU A 217 -0.71 -13.34 -10.64
CA LEU A 217 -0.24 -12.14 -9.93
C LEU A 217 0.64 -11.24 -10.80
N TRP A 218 1.05 -11.67 -12.01
CA TRP A 218 1.87 -10.84 -12.88
C TRP A 218 1.12 -9.60 -13.33
N PHE A 219 1.82 -8.47 -13.34
CA PHE A 219 1.28 -7.25 -13.92
C PHE A 219 1.58 -7.21 -15.42
N TYR A 220 0.56 -6.93 -16.23
CA TYR A 220 0.67 -6.86 -17.68
C TYR A 220 0.54 -5.41 -18.14
N TRP A 221 1.44 -4.97 -19.04
CA TRP A 221 1.41 -3.68 -19.69
C TRP A 221 1.56 -3.86 -21.19
N ASP A 222 0.74 -3.21 -21.99
CA ASP A 222 0.68 -3.42 -23.46
C ASP A 222 0.61 -4.91 -23.85
N GLY A 223 -0.14 -5.73 -23.09
CA GLY A 223 -0.43 -7.14 -23.38
C GLY A 223 0.67 -8.14 -23.00
N LYS A 224 1.78 -7.71 -22.38
CA LYS A 224 2.89 -8.57 -21.92
C LYS A 224 3.22 -8.29 -20.45
N PRO A 225 3.87 -9.22 -19.74
CA PRO A 225 4.39 -8.94 -18.41
C PRO A 225 5.30 -7.72 -18.43
N LEU A 226 5.08 -6.77 -17.50
CA LEU A 226 5.92 -5.60 -17.35
C LEU A 226 7.23 -5.96 -16.65
N LEU A 227 8.34 -5.42 -17.14
CA LEU A 227 9.63 -5.42 -16.46
C LEU A 227 10.30 -4.07 -16.64
N LEU A 228 10.71 -3.47 -15.51
CA LEU A 228 11.43 -2.21 -15.49
C LEU A 228 12.94 -2.50 -15.49
N TYR A 229 13.68 -1.81 -16.33
CA TYR A 229 15.12 -2.01 -16.47
C TYR A 229 15.84 -0.67 -16.61
N ASN A 230 17.15 -0.69 -16.47
CA ASN A 230 17.98 0.49 -16.74
C ASN A 230 18.69 0.35 -18.08
N ALA A 231 18.37 1.21 -19.03
CA ALA A 231 19.07 1.35 -20.31
C ALA A 231 20.09 2.51 -20.32
N THR A 232 20.30 3.15 -19.16
CA THR A 232 21.14 4.35 -19.07
C THR A 232 22.61 3.97 -19.08
N PRO A 233 23.45 4.64 -19.86
CA PRO A 233 24.90 4.44 -19.78
C PRO A 233 25.40 4.76 -18.36
N SER A 234 26.23 3.88 -17.81
CA SER A 234 26.92 4.21 -16.57
C SER A 234 28.07 5.17 -16.88
N VAL A 235 28.11 6.32 -16.20
CA VAL A 235 29.29 7.21 -16.20
C VAL A 235 30.33 6.76 -15.18
N ASP A 236 30.00 5.75 -14.39
CA ASP A 236 30.82 5.22 -13.33
C ASP A 236 31.13 3.74 -13.60
N ALA A 237 32.38 3.44 -13.88
CA ALA A 237 32.85 2.09 -14.14
C ALA A 237 32.61 1.12 -12.98
N ASN A 238 32.42 1.65 -11.73
CA ASN A 238 32.20 0.84 -10.55
C ASN A 238 30.72 0.54 -10.29
N VAL A 239 29.81 1.26 -10.93
CA VAL A 239 28.36 1.01 -10.84
C VAL A 239 27.92 0.11 -12.02
N GLY A 240 28.70 -0.89 -12.37
CA GLY A 240 28.36 -1.87 -13.41
C GLY A 240 28.46 -1.29 -14.81
N GLY A 241 29.71 -1.06 -15.24
CA GLY A 241 30.08 -0.41 -16.48
C GLY A 241 29.51 -0.97 -17.76
N GLY A 242 29.46 -0.10 -18.76
CA GLY A 242 29.07 -0.37 -20.13
C GLY A 242 27.72 0.23 -20.48
N GLU A 243 27.59 0.59 -21.76
CA GLU A 243 26.27 0.93 -22.30
C GLU A 243 25.34 -0.26 -22.20
N LYS A 244 24.24 -0.08 -21.51
CA LYS A 244 23.18 -1.06 -21.38
C LYS A 244 22.03 -0.58 -22.27
N ASN A 245 21.86 -1.23 -23.38
CA ASN A 245 20.78 -0.86 -24.29
C ASN A 245 19.87 -2.05 -24.57
N LEU A 246 18.69 -1.78 -25.12
CA LEU A 246 17.72 -2.81 -25.43
C LEU A 246 18.27 -3.90 -26.37
N ALA A 247 19.27 -3.61 -27.20
CA ALA A 247 19.89 -4.55 -28.12
C ALA A 247 20.69 -5.65 -27.41
N ASP A 248 21.15 -5.41 -26.17
CA ASP A 248 21.94 -6.38 -25.40
C ASP A 248 21.09 -7.50 -24.79
N TYR A 249 19.77 -7.34 -24.79
CA TYR A 249 18.85 -8.38 -24.33
C TYR A 249 18.58 -9.39 -25.43
N SER A 250 18.39 -10.66 -25.05
CA SER A 250 17.99 -11.71 -26.00
C SER A 250 16.66 -11.41 -26.68
N ASP A 251 16.45 -11.93 -27.88
CA ASP A 251 15.17 -11.75 -28.56
C ASP A 251 14.01 -12.39 -27.81
N GLU A 252 14.24 -13.50 -27.11
CA GLU A 252 13.22 -14.13 -26.26
C GLU A 252 12.74 -13.18 -25.15
N VAL A 253 13.66 -12.53 -24.42
CA VAL A 253 13.34 -11.57 -23.37
C VAL A 253 12.57 -10.36 -23.95
N LYS A 254 13.03 -9.80 -25.07
CA LYS A 254 12.36 -8.67 -25.75
C LYS A 254 10.96 -9.03 -26.25
N GLN A 255 10.74 -10.27 -26.67
CA GLN A 255 9.43 -10.73 -27.10
C GLN A 255 8.50 -11.06 -25.94
N PHE A 256 9.02 -11.53 -24.83
CA PHE A 256 8.27 -11.95 -23.65
C PHE A 256 7.74 -10.77 -22.84
N PHE A 257 8.59 -9.78 -22.56
CA PHE A 257 8.24 -8.64 -21.70
C PHE A 257 7.80 -7.41 -22.48
N THR A 258 6.98 -6.58 -21.84
CA THR A 258 6.97 -5.14 -22.06
C THR A 258 8.08 -4.53 -21.21
N LEU A 259 9.12 -4.04 -21.86
CA LEU A 259 10.28 -3.42 -21.22
C LEU A 259 10.10 -1.91 -21.18
N ARG A 260 10.29 -1.27 -19.99
CA ARG A 260 10.35 0.18 -19.84
C ARG A 260 11.63 0.57 -19.11
N ASN A 261 12.36 1.50 -19.68
CA ASN A 261 13.52 2.08 -19.00
C ASN A 261 13.03 2.89 -17.80
N MET A 262 13.52 2.60 -16.61
CA MET A 262 13.25 3.43 -15.43
C MET A 262 14.52 4.16 -15.03
N TRP A 263 14.41 5.46 -14.91
CA TRP A 263 15.47 6.41 -14.75
C TRP A 263 15.35 7.18 -13.42
N TRP A 264 16.48 7.61 -12.84
CA TRP A 264 16.54 8.28 -11.53
C TRP A 264 15.78 9.62 -11.43
N GLY A 265 15.40 10.24 -12.57
CA GLY A 265 14.65 11.49 -12.58
C GLY A 265 15.50 12.75 -12.67
N TYR A 266 16.81 12.66 -12.94
CA TYR A 266 17.65 13.80 -13.32
C TYR A 266 17.22 14.36 -14.67
N TYR A 267 17.51 15.66 -14.91
CA TYR A 267 17.23 16.26 -16.19
C TYR A 267 17.95 15.53 -17.33
N GLU A 268 19.26 15.38 -17.19
CA GLU A 268 20.10 14.73 -18.19
C GLU A 268 21.18 13.87 -17.51
N TRP A 269 21.69 12.90 -18.27
CA TRP A 269 22.78 12.05 -17.85
C TRP A 269 23.60 11.67 -19.08
N ALA A 270 24.94 11.68 -18.97
CA ALA A 270 25.84 11.40 -20.10
C ALA A 270 25.47 12.20 -21.38
N GLY A 271 25.07 13.46 -21.23
CA GLY A 271 24.69 14.33 -22.34
C GLY A 271 23.34 14.03 -23.00
N LYS A 272 22.53 13.13 -22.42
CA LYS A 272 21.20 12.80 -22.92
C LYS A 272 20.12 13.14 -21.90
N ARG A 273 19.07 13.83 -22.35
CA ARG A 273 17.89 14.12 -21.54
C ARG A 273 17.03 12.85 -21.41
N TYR A 274 16.54 12.59 -20.18
CA TYR A 274 15.64 11.48 -19.86
C TYR A 274 14.27 11.96 -19.37
N VAL A 275 14.22 12.97 -18.50
CA VAL A 275 12.96 13.46 -17.95
C VAL A 275 12.04 13.96 -19.05
N GLY A 276 10.78 13.50 -19.02
CA GLY A 276 9.74 13.90 -19.97
C GLY A 276 9.97 13.41 -21.39
N THR A 277 10.67 12.29 -21.57
CA THR A 277 10.95 11.71 -22.89
C THR A 277 10.26 10.36 -23.08
N GLU A 278 10.13 9.92 -24.33
CA GLU A 278 9.39 8.71 -24.69
C GLU A 278 10.06 7.46 -24.14
N GLY A 279 9.25 6.61 -23.43
CA GLY A 279 9.68 5.33 -22.89
C GLY A 279 10.64 5.39 -21.71
N ASN A 280 10.96 6.58 -21.20
CA ASN A 280 11.86 6.77 -20.06
C ASN A 280 11.05 7.13 -18.80
N TRP A 281 10.65 6.12 -18.06
CA TRP A 281 9.96 6.26 -16.78
C TRP A 281 10.91 6.80 -15.71
N SER A 282 10.42 7.62 -14.81
CA SER A 282 11.21 8.18 -13.71
C SER A 282 10.95 7.44 -12.41
N PHE A 283 12.03 7.18 -11.66
CA PHE A 283 11.99 6.66 -10.29
C PHE A 283 11.53 7.74 -9.29
N GLY A 284 12.14 8.92 -9.40
CA GLY A 284 11.76 10.08 -8.60
C GLY A 284 12.30 11.35 -9.25
N LEU A 285 11.45 12.35 -9.40
CA LEU A 285 11.85 13.60 -10.02
C LEU A 285 12.81 14.39 -9.12
N GLN A 286 13.96 14.76 -9.65
CA GLN A 286 14.99 15.52 -8.93
C GLN A 286 14.66 17.01 -8.97
N MET A 287 13.71 17.45 -8.17
CA MET A 287 13.22 18.85 -8.18
C MET A 287 14.23 19.86 -7.62
N ASN A 288 15.32 19.39 -7.00
CA ASN A 288 16.46 20.22 -6.65
C ASN A 288 17.41 20.52 -7.84
N ASP A 289 17.28 19.79 -8.95
CA ASP A 289 17.87 20.21 -10.22
C ASP A 289 17.01 21.33 -10.82
N GLN A 290 17.58 22.54 -10.95
CA GLN A 290 16.85 23.71 -11.45
C GLN A 290 16.25 23.45 -12.84
N LYS A 291 16.93 22.68 -13.70
CA LYS A 291 16.41 22.32 -15.02
C LYS A 291 15.13 21.49 -14.93
N VAL A 292 15.03 20.59 -13.93
CA VAL A 292 13.81 19.80 -13.67
C VAL A 292 12.73 20.69 -13.04
N ALA A 293 13.12 21.53 -12.07
CA ALA A 293 12.19 22.42 -11.37
C ALA A 293 11.52 23.46 -12.30
N ASP A 294 12.22 23.88 -13.36
CA ASP A 294 11.70 24.83 -14.35
C ASP A 294 10.72 24.20 -15.35
N LEU A 295 10.62 22.87 -15.40
CA LEU A 295 9.69 22.18 -16.29
C LEU A 295 8.24 22.30 -15.79
N LYS A 296 7.32 22.44 -16.73
CA LYS A 296 5.89 22.33 -16.46
C LYS A 296 5.55 20.87 -16.13
N PRO A 297 4.52 20.59 -15.32
CA PRO A 297 4.12 19.22 -14.99
C PRO A 297 4.02 18.29 -16.20
N GLU A 298 3.45 18.78 -17.32
CA GLU A 298 3.27 18.01 -18.56
C GLU A 298 4.61 17.63 -19.24
N GLN A 299 5.68 18.34 -18.92
CA GLN A 299 7.03 18.07 -19.43
C GLN A 299 7.83 17.14 -18.52
N LEU A 300 7.30 16.80 -17.33
CA LEU A 300 7.91 15.87 -16.38
C LEU A 300 7.50 14.43 -16.67
N ALA A 301 6.33 14.20 -17.24
CA ALA A 301 5.78 12.88 -17.51
C ALA A 301 6.50 12.18 -18.66
N ALA A 302 6.86 10.92 -18.47
CA ALA A 302 7.28 10.05 -19.56
C ALA A 302 6.13 9.89 -20.57
N THR A 303 6.46 9.87 -21.85
CA THR A 303 5.46 9.71 -22.91
C THR A 303 5.62 8.37 -23.61
N TRP A 304 4.54 7.86 -24.21
CA TRP A 304 4.54 6.69 -25.07
C TRP A 304 3.48 6.80 -26.14
N LYS A 305 3.90 6.79 -27.41
CA LYS A 305 2.97 6.90 -28.55
C LYS A 305 2.01 8.09 -28.43
N GLY A 306 2.52 9.23 -27.99
CA GLY A 306 1.77 10.47 -27.86
C GLY A 306 0.88 10.59 -26.62
N ARG A 307 0.94 9.65 -25.67
CA ARG A 307 0.24 9.71 -24.38
C ARG A 307 1.21 10.01 -23.25
N TYR A 308 0.74 10.64 -22.18
CA TYR A 308 1.46 10.71 -20.90
C TYR A 308 1.40 9.34 -20.23
N GLU A 309 2.47 8.56 -20.32
CA GLU A 309 2.45 7.17 -19.87
C GLU A 309 2.75 7.06 -18.37
N GLN A 310 3.78 7.75 -17.87
CA GLN A 310 4.18 7.55 -16.46
C GLN A 310 4.66 8.84 -15.81
N MET A 311 4.36 8.97 -14.51
CA MET A 311 4.91 10.00 -13.65
C MET A 311 5.18 9.44 -12.26
N SER A 312 6.32 9.83 -11.65
CA SER A 312 6.67 9.42 -10.29
C SER A 312 6.17 10.43 -9.25
N VAL A 313 5.76 9.88 -8.11
CA VAL A 313 5.34 10.62 -6.91
C VAL A 313 6.06 10.03 -5.71
N THR A 314 6.74 10.86 -4.92
CA THR A 314 7.57 10.44 -3.80
C THR A 314 7.45 11.42 -2.62
N PRO A 315 7.46 10.95 -1.36
CA PRO A 315 7.51 11.81 -0.18
C PRO A 315 8.77 12.67 -0.08
N ALA A 316 9.91 12.19 -0.62
CA ALA A 316 11.18 12.87 -0.62
C ALA A 316 11.95 12.65 -1.93
N GLN A 317 12.92 13.51 -2.20
CA GLN A 317 13.79 13.36 -3.36
C GLN A 317 14.88 12.32 -3.11
N HIS A 318 15.37 11.72 -4.19
CA HIS A 318 16.61 10.95 -4.13
C HIS A 318 17.77 11.87 -3.67
N PRO A 319 18.68 11.39 -2.81
CA PRO A 319 19.70 12.22 -2.19
C PRO A 319 20.82 12.62 -3.14
N ILE A 320 20.71 13.78 -3.75
CA ILE A 320 21.80 14.34 -4.58
C ILE A 320 22.39 15.61 -3.95
N SER A 321 21.55 16.49 -3.47
CA SER A 321 21.97 17.65 -2.71
C SER A 321 20.88 18.06 -1.80
N ASN A 322 20.15 18.32 -1.27
CA ASN A 322 18.98 18.69 -0.47
C ASN A 322 17.92 17.59 -0.47
N VAL A 323 18.20 16.58 0.24
CA VAL A 323 17.39 15.38 0.34
C VAL A 323 16.12 15.63 1.11
N GLY A 324 15.05 14.91 0.75
CA GLY A 324 13.91 14.68 1.58
C GLY A 324 13.13 15.91 2.00
N LYS A 325 12.89 16.82 1.10
CA LYS A 325 12.18 18.05 1.43
C LYS A 325 10.68 17.84 1.43
N SER A 326 10.05 18.26 2.50
CA SER A 326 8.61 18.22 2.67
C SER A 326 7.91 19.58 2.52
N TRP A 327 8.55 20.54 1.85
CA TRP A 327 8.00 21.89 1.63
C TRP A 327 7.91 22.26 0.17
N SER A 328 7.23 23.38 -0.11
CA SER A 328 6.98 23.89 -1.43
C SER A 328 8.24 24.17 -2.24
N LYS A 329 8.27 23.71 -3.50
CA LYS A 329 9.29 24.06 -4.48
C LYS A 329 9.30 25.56 -4.82
N LYS A 330 8.22 26.29 -4.54
CA LYS A 330 8.08 27.73 -4.75
C LYS A 330 8.61 28.55 -3.57
N GLY A 331 8.80 27.93 -2.42
CA GLY A 331 9.42 28.56 -1.24
C GLY A 331 10.93 28.67 -1.40
N LYS A 332 11.56 29.61 -0.67
CA LYS A 332 13.00 29.57 -0.52
C LYS A 332 13.32 28.31 0.29
N GLU A 333 14.11 27.44 -0.29
CA GLU A 333 14.67 26.32 0.45
C GLU A 333 15.48 26.84 1.62
N PRO A 334 15.17 26.43 2.87
CA PRO A 334 16.06 26.69 3.97
C PRO A 334 17.40 26.04 3.67
N GLN A 335 18.48 26.71 4.01
CA GLN A 335 19.78 26.06 4.04
C GLN A 335 19.72 25.04 5.17
N MET A 336 19.74 23.77 4.80
CA MET A 336 19.67 22.68 5.77
C MET A 336 21.05 22.13 6.05
N ASP A 337 21.41 22.15 7.29
CA ASP A 337 22.21 21.11 7.88
C ASP A 337 21.35 19.84 7.95
N ILE A 338 21.94 18.66 7.80
CA ILE A 338 21.26 17.35 7.92
C ILE A 338 20.49 17.21 9.24
N CYS A 339 20.80 18.02 10.24
CA CYS A 339 20.18 18.03 11.55
C CYS A 339 19.08 19.08 11.70
N ASP A 340 19.09 20.08 10.85
CA ASP A 340 18.23 21.24 11.00
C ASP A 340 17.02 21.06 10.09
N MET A 341 15.92 20.61 10.68
CA MET A 341 14.65 20.49 9.99
C MET A 341 14.12 21.88 9.65
N PRO A 342 13.55 22.07 8.46
CA PRO A 342 12.86 23.30 8.14
C PRO A 342 11.64 23.44 9.03
N ILE A 343 11.53 24.55 9.69
CA ILE A 343 10.55 24.69 10.75
C ILE A 343 9.28 25.40 10.27
N LYS A 344 9.35 26.12 9.13
CA LYS A 344 8.23 26.98 8.71
C LYS A 344 7.90 26.81 7.23
N ALA A 345 6.73 26.30 6.94
CA ALA A 345 6.15 26.28 5.62
C ALA A 345 4.65 26.63 5.69
N LYS A 346 4.14 27.32 4.70
CA LYS A 346 2.69 27.51 4.54
C LYS A 346 2.08 26.23 4.02
N ILE A 347 0.97 25.80 4.63
CA ILE A 347 0.19 24.66 4.20
C ILE A 347 -1.08 25.19 3.53
N PRO A 348 -1.19 25.17 2.21
CA PRO A 348 -2.29 25.80 1.49
C PRO A 348 -3.69 25.31 1.91
N TYR A 349 -3.81 24.03 2.26
CA TYR A 349 -5.07 23.41 2.66
C TYR A 349 -5.41 23.56 4.16
N LEU A 350 -4.60 24.30 4.92
CA LEU A 350 -4.82 24.62 6.33
C LEU A 350 -4.93 26.14 6.56
N GLU A 351 -5.71 26.82 5.74
CA GLU A 351 -5.99 28.26 5.89
C GLU A 351 -4.71 29.12 5.89
N GLU A 352 -3.73 28.73 5.12
CA GLU A 352 -2.43 29.42 5.00
C GLU A 352 -1.66 29.60 6.33
N ARG A 353 -1.96 28.79 7.34
CA ARG A 353 -1.23 28.84 8.61
C ARG A 353 0.23 28.47 8.43
N GLU A 354 1.07 29.12 9.20
CA GLU A 354 2.47 28.75 9.30
C GLU A 354 2.59 27.37 9.95
N CYS A 355 3.22 26.41 9.28
CA CYS A 355 3.44 25.07 9.79
C CYS A 355 4.80 24.99 10.48
N LEU A 356 4.81 24.52 11.72
CA LEU A 356 6.04 24.26 12.48
C LEU A 356 6.55 22.82 12.28
N ASP A 357 5.78 21.98 11.61
CA ASP A 357 6.13 20.57 11.36
C ASP A 357 5.67 20.16 9.92
N PRO A 358 6.35 20.66 8.88
CA PRO A 358 5.96 20.42 7.50
C PRO A 358 6.05 18.95 7.09
N VAL A 359 6.92 18.15 7.73
CA VAL A 359 7.07 16.71 7.50
C VAL A 359 5.77 15.97 7.78
N ARG A 360 5.14 16.30 8.90
CA ARG A 360 3.89 15.67 9.34
C ARG A 360 2.75 15.81 8.33
N TYR A 361 2.76 16.89 7.54
CA TYR A 361 1.74 17.19 6.54
C TYR A 361 2.08 16.68 5.14
N GLY A 362 3.32 16.21 4.91
CA GLY A 362 3.74 15.72 3.60
C GLY A 362 3.60 16.75 2.50
N ILE A 363 4.09 18.00 2.70
CA ILE A 363 3.88 19.11 1.76
C ILE A 363 4.55 18.81 0.41
N TYR A 364 5.79 18.33 0.41
CA TYR A 364 6.48 17.94 -0.82
C TYR A 364 5.74 16.80 -1.53
N PHE A 365 5.26 15.81 -0.78
CA PHE A 365 4.49 14.71 -1.33
C PHE A 365 3.20 15.17 -2.00
N GLN A 366 2.50 16.15 -1.40
CA GLN A 366 1.30 16.72 -1.99
C GLN A 366 1.61 17.47 -3.29
N GLU A 367 2.69 18.23 -3.36
CA GLU A 367 3.09 18.91 -4.60
C GLU A 367 3.38 17.94 -5.75
N ARG A 368 3.99 16.79 -5.45
CA ARG A 368 4.22 15.73 -6.45
C ARG A 368 2.91 15.14 -6.93
N TRP A 369 1.96 14.91 -6.00
CA TRP A 369 0.62 14.47 -6.34
C TRP A 369 -0.13 15.49 -7.18
N ASP A 370 -0.08 16.77 -6.84
CA ASP A 370 -0.76 17.83 -7.58
C ASP A 370 -0.24 17.93 -9.02
N ASP A 371 1.07 17.81 -9.22
CA ASP A 371 1.65 17.75 -10.56
C ASP A 371 1.17 16.50 -11.33
N ALA A 372 1.12 15.32 -10.68
CA ALA A 372 0.65 14.11 -11.32
C ALA A 372 -0.85 14.13 -11.62
N LEU A 373 -1.67 14.64 -10.71
CA LEU A 373 -3.12 14.81 -10.92
C LEU A 373 -3.43 15.79 -12.06
N LYS A 374 -2.63 16.82 -12.21
CA LYS A 374 -2.76 17.78 -13.31
C LYS A 374 -2.44 17.17 -14.67
N VAL A 375 -1.42 16.32 -14.73
CA VAL A 375 -1.00 15.62 -15.96
C VAL A 375 -1.92 14.48 -16.30
N ASP A 376 -2.43 13.79 -15.27
CA ASP A 376 -3.27 12.59 -15.40
C ASP A 376 -2.62 11.51 -16.30
N PRO A 377 -1.39 11.00 -15.97
CA PRO A 377 -0.74 9.97 -16.77
C PRO A 377 -1.51 8.64 -16.72
N ASP A 378 -1.15 7.67 -17.54
CA ASP A 378 -1.76 6.32 -17.48
C ASP A 378 -1.24 5.53 -16.26
N PHE A 379 -0.03 5.83 -15.80
CA PHE A 379 0.63 5.14 -14.71
C PHE A 379 1.25 6.13 -13.72
N ILE A 380 0.90 6.03 -12.44
CA ILE A 380 1.60 6.71 -11.34
C ILE A 380 2.49 5.71 -10.62
N TYR A 381 3.78 6.03 -10.53
CA TYR A 381 4.76 5.28 -9.76
C TYR A 381 4.99 5.96 -8.41
N LEU A 382 4.75 5.21 -7.34
CA LEU A 382 4.99 5.67 -5.96
C LEU A 382 6.33 5.14 -5.45
N ASN A 383 7.13 6.01 -4.93
CA ASN A 383 8.44 5.69 -4.39
C ASN A 383 8.56 6.22 -2.96
N ASP A 384 8.51 5.36 -1.97
CA ASP A 384 8.31 3.91 -1.95
C ASP A 384 7.31 3.47 -0.87
N TRP A 385 7.07 2.15 -0.72
CA TRP A 385 6.28 1.64 0.39
C TRP A 385 7.08 1.51 1.68
N ASN A 386 8.20 0.77 1.66
CA ASN A 386 8.81 0.23 2.88
C ASN A 386 10.35 0.26 2.90
N GLU A 387 11.00 1.25 2.31
CA GLU A 387 12.45 1.38 2.39
C GLU A 387 12.88 1.94 3.75
N TRP A 388 12.89 1.09 4.77
CA TRP A 388 13.18 1.49 6.15
C TRP A 388 14.66 1.61 6.48
N THR A 389 15.56 1.00 5.68
CA THR A 389 16.99 0.91 5.98
C THR A 389 17.84 1.58 4.92
N ALA A 390 18.90 2.26 5.35
CA ALA A 390 19.88 2.87 4.47
C ALA A 390 21.31 2.69 5.01
N GLY A 391 22.28 2.66 4.07
CA GLY A 391 23.70 2.65 4.42
C GLY A 391 24.20 4.04 4.86
N LYS A 392 24.99 4.07 5.92
CA LYS A 392 25.75 5.23 6.37
C LYS A 392 27.17 5.16 5.86
N TYR A 393 27.61 6.20 5.15
CA TYR A 393 28.95 6.29 4.56
C TYR A 393 29.67 7.55 5.04
N LYS A 394 31.01 7.48 5.17
CA LYS A 394 31.82 8.68 5.45
C LYS A 394 31.92 9.54 4.20
N SER A 395 31.82 10.86 4.36
CA SER A 395 32.02 11.79 3.26
C SER A 395 33.43 11.69 2.70
N GLY A 396 33.54 11.62 1.36
CA GLY A 396 34.82 11.47 0.68
C GLY A 396 35.42 10.08 0.61
N ALA A 397 34.76 9.08 1.20
CA ALA A 397 35.15 7.68 1.10
C ALA A 397 33.94 6.77 1.29
N ASP A 398 33.33 6.33 0.19
CA ASP A 398 32.64 5.08 0.27
C ASP A 398 33.71 3.95 0.37
N PRO A 399 33.32 2.71 0.71
CA PRO A 399 34.24 1.57 0.73
C PRO A 399 35.00 1.32 -0.58
N ASN A 400 34.53 1.91 -1.68
CA ASN A 400 35.06 1.79 -3.04
C ASN A 400 35.77 3.07 -3.54
N GLY A 401 35.92 4.09 -2.68
CA GLY A 401 36.52 5.37 -3.06
C GLY A 401 35.59 6.32 -3.81
N HIS A 402 34.29 6.07 -3.77
CA HIS A 402 33.27 6.85 -4.48
C HIS A 402 32.77 7.99 -3.62
N VAL A 403 32.66 9.16 -4.24
CA VAL A 403 31.77 10.23 -3.78
C VAL A 403 30.55 10.18 -4.68
N PRO A 404 29.43 9.59 -4.24
CA PRO A 404 28.23 9.54 -5.07
C PRO A 404 27.68 10.92 -5.33
N GLY A 405 27.31 11.16 -6.57
CA GLY A 405 26.62 12.35 -6.98
C GLY A 405 27.50 13.57 -7.25
N PRO A 406 26.92 14.60 -7.88
CA PRO A 406 27.58 15.86 -8.15
C PRO A 406 27.95 16.59 -6.85
N ASP A 407 28.82 17.56 -6.97
CA ASP A 407 29.21 18.47 -5.90
C ASP A 407 27.99 19.01 -5.17
N GLY A 408 27.77 18.57 -3.93
CA GLY A 408 26.61 19.01 -3.13
C GLY A 408 25.70 17.90 -2.61
N PHE A 409 26.01 16.63 -2.90
CA PHE A 409 25.35 15.53 -2.26
C PHE A 409 25.44 15.61 -0.75
N LEU A 410 24.33 15.77 -0.05
CA LEU A 410 24.21 16.03 1.38
C LEU A 410 25.21 17.10 1.87
N GLU A 411 25.38 18.17 1.12
CA GLU A 411 26.39 19.19 1.31
C GLU A 411 27.74 18.59 1.77
N ARG A 412 28.75 18.61 0.97
CA ARG A 412 30.12 18.05 1.23
C ARG A 412 30.72 18.44 2.58
N LYS A 413 30.06 19.30 3.33
CA LYS A 413 30.43 19.74 4.67
C LYS A 413 30.01 18.73 5.75
N ASN A 414 29.07 17.80 5.45
CA ASN A 414 28.68 16.78 6.41
C ASN A 414 29.77 15.72 6.54
N PRO A 415 30.07 15.25 7.75
CA PRO A 415 31.11 14.25 7.98
C PRO A 415 30.72 12.86 7.46
N PHE A 416 29.44 12.64 7.15
CA PHE A 416 28.92 11.40 6.58
C PHE A 416 27.64 11.70 5.76
N TYR A 417 27.15 10.67 5.05
CA TYR A 417 25.88 10.72 4.32
C TYR A 417 25.17 9.36 4.38
N PHE A 418 23.86 9.40 4.11
CA PHE A 418 23.02 8.24 3.87
C PHE A 418 22.58 8.26 2.40
N VAL A 419 22.53 7.10 1.74
CA VAL A 419 22.24 7.05 0.30
C VAL A 419 20.78 7.39 0.03
N ASP A 420 19.86 6.76 0.74
CA ASP A 420 18.44 6.82 0.41
C ASP A 420 17.59 7.43 1.51
N GLN A 421 17.77 7.02 2.74
CA GLN A 421 16.94 7.35 3.89
C GLN A 421 17.80 7.85 5.05
N TYR A 422 17.33 8.87 5.77
CA TYR A 422 18.04 9.34 6.95
C TYR A 422 17.13 9.53 8.16
N ASN A 423 16.09 10.32 8.06
CA ASN A 423 15.12 10.61 9.11
C ASN A 423 13.75 10.91 8.48
N ALA A 424 12.78 11.31 9.29
CA ALA A 424 11.42 11.58 8.83
C ALA A 424 11.34 12.62 7.70
N GLU A 425 12.24 13.62 7.65
CA GLU A 425 12.30 14.59 6.55
C GLU A 425 12.94 14.02 5.29
N PHE A 426 13.97 13.18 5.48
CA PHE A 426 14.77 12.64 4.39
C PHE A 426 14.45 11.15 4.17
N ASN A 427 13.17 10.85 3.94
CA ASN A 427 12.71 9.50 3.64
C ASN A 427 11.68 9.49 2.52
N ARG A 428 11.52 8.33 1.87
CA ARG A 428 10.53 8.11 0.82
C ARG A 428 9.45 7.11 1.21
N THR A 429 9.57 6.50 2.39
CA THR A 429 8.67 5.45 2.87
C THR A 429 7.28 6.02 3.16
N ILE A 430 6.25 5.37 2.61
CA ILE A 430 4.84 5.74 2.77
C ILE A 430 4.15 4.90 3.84
N ALA A 431 4.66 3.71 4.12
CA ALA A 431 4.10 2.81 5.13
C ALA A 431 4.05 3.46 6.53
N PRO A 432 3.08 3.13 7.36
CA PRO A 432 2.94 3.68 8.71
C PRO A 432 4.13 3.39 9.62
N MET A 433 4.42 4.35 10.52
CA MET A 433 5.49 4.26 11.50
C MET A 433 5.00 4.42 12.93
N LYS A 434 5.79 3.94 13.89
CA LYS A 434 5.60 4.26 15.31
C LYS A 434 6.12 5.67 15.61
N GLY A 435 5.28 6.49 16.24
CA GLY A 435 5.62 7.89 16.49
C GLY A 435 5.70 8.70 15.18
N GLY A 436 6.45 9.82 15.20
CA GLY A 436 6.62 10.65 14.01
C GLY A 436 5.30 11.07 13.36
N TYR A 437 5.14 10.83 12.09
CA TYR A 437 3.94 11.13 11.33
C TYR A 437 2.89 9.99 11.33
N THR A 438 3.15 8.89 12.04
CA THR A 438 2.26 7.72 12.15
C THR A 438 1.81 7.17 10.77
N ASP A 439 0.54 7.28 10.41
CA ASP A 439 -0.04 6.84 9.14
C ASP A 439 -0.37 7.99 8.17
N ASN A 440 0.13 9.21 8.43
CA ASN A 440 -0.25 10.39 7.65
C ASN A 440 0.07 10.29 6.16
N TYR A 441 1.21 9.71 5.79
CA TYR A 441 1.60 9.54 4.38
C TYR A 441 0.77 8.46 3.69
N TYR A 442 0.45 7.36 4.41
CA TYR A 442 -0.47 6.36 3.91
C TYR A 442 -1.85 6.97 3.62
N MET A 443 -2.44 7.70 4.56
CA MET A 443 -3.73 8.34 4.38
C MET A 443 -3.70 9.39 3.26
N GLN A 444 -2.62 10.16 3.14
CA GLN A 444 -2.41 11.10 2.04
C GLN A 444 -2.31 10.40 0.68
N MET A 445 -1.62 9.26 0.61
CA MET A 445 -1.57 8.42 -0.58
C MET A 445 -2.98 7.95 -0.98
N VAL A 446 -3.76 7.41 -0.04
CA VAL A 446 -5.14 6.97 -0.29
C VAL A 446 -5.98 8.10 -0.83
N GLN A 447 -5.94 9.27 -0.18
CA GLN A 447 -6.69 10.46 -0.62
C GLN A 447 -6.38 10.81 -2.08
N ASN A 448 -5.11 10.83 -2.46
CA ASN A 448 -4.69 11.21 -3.80
C ASN A 448 -4.91 10.11 -4.86
N ILE A 449 -4.81 8.83 -4.50
CA ILE A 449 -5.22 7.73 -5.38
C ILE A 449 -6.71 7.85 -5.71
N ARG A 450 -7.55 8.18 -4.73
CA ARG A 450 -8.98 8.42 -4.95
C ARG A 450 -9.22 9.62 -5.89
N ARG A 451 -8.49 10.71 -5.74
CA ARG A 451 -8.54 11.85 -6.67
C ARG A 451 -8.09 11.46 -8.08
N TYR A 452 -7.11 10.59 -8.20
CA TYR A 452 -6.59 10.12 -9.48
C TYR A 452 -7.56 9.19 -10.19
N LYS A 453 -8.05 8.15 -9.53
CA LYS A 453 -8.95 7.13 -10.11
C LYS A 453 -10.42 7.51 -10.07
N GLY A 454 -10.81 8.39 -9.16
CA GLY A 454 -12.20 8.57 -8.74
C GLY A 454 -12.65 7.46 -7.80
N VAL A 455 -13.83 7.62 -7.22
CA VAL A 455 -14.43 6.67 -6.28
C VAL A 455 -15.87 6.37 -6.62
N ARG A 456 -16.33 5.19 -6.21
CA ARG A 456 -17.73 4.78 -6.36
C ARG A 456 -18.63 5.55 -5.39
N PRO A 457 -19.91 5.77 -5.74
CA PRO A 457 -20.85 6.35 -4.79
C PRO A 457 -21.07 5.42 -3.59
N ILE A 458 -21.18 6.01 -2.42
CA ILE A 458 -21.53 5.29 -1.20
C ILE A 458 -22.93 4.69 -1.37
N PRO A 459 -23.13 3.40 -1.07
CA PRO A 459 -24.43 2.76 -1.26
C PRO A 459 -25.49 3.34 -0.33
N VAL A 460 -26.68 3.55 -0.86
CA VAL A 460 -27.83 4.06 -0.10
C VAL A 460 -28.76 2.90 0.23
N ASN A 461 -29.17 2.81 1.50
CA ASN A 461 -30.17 1.88 1.95
C ASN A 461 -31.55 2.55 1.81
N GLU A 462 -32.43 1.93 1.03
CA GLU A 462 -33.77 2.47 0.76
C GLU A 462 -34.84 1.63 1.46
N GLY A 463 -35.90 2.32 1.89
CA GLY A 463 -37.07 1.69 2.47
C GLY A 463 -36.89 1.24 3.92
N ILE A 464 -37.82 0.44 4.39
CA ILE A 464 -37.88 -0.06 5.77
C ILE A 464 -37.47 -1.53 5.78
N ALA A 465 -36.52 -1.88 6.65
CA ALA A 465 -36.16 -3.26 6.96
C ALA A 465 -36.33 -3.51 8.48
N THR A 466 -37.23 -4.43 8.81
CA THR A 466 -37.49 -4.84 10.19
C THR A 466 -36.72 -6.12 10.49
N ILE A 467 -35.95 -6.12 11.56
CA ILE A 467 -35.13 -7.24 12.01
C ILE A 467 -35.61 -7.72 13.39
N SER A 468 -35.80 -9.01 13.55
CA SER A 468 -36.10 -9.66 14.83
C SER A 468 -34.80 -10.12 15.47
N ILE A 469 -34.41 -9.57 16.60
CA ILE A 469 -33.21 -9.98 17.32
C ILE A 469 -33.51 -11.25 18.09
N ASP A 470 -33.35 -12.41 17.45
CA ASP A 470 -33.69 -13.73 18.01
C ASP A 470 -32.58 -14.79 17.81
N GLY A 471 -31.52 -14.46 17.06
CA GLY A 471 -30.38 -15.35 16.74
C GLY A 471 -30.56 -16.11 15.43
N ASN A 472 -31.70 -15.92 14.74
CA ASN A 472 -31.89 -16.39 13.38
C ASN A 472 -31.56 -15.25 12.39
N MET A 473 -30.50 -15.43 11.62
CA MET A 473 -29.99 -14.39 10.72
C MET A 473 -30.73 -14.32 9.36
N ASP A 474 -31.86 -15.04 9.19
CA ASP A 474 -32.59 -15.07 7.94
C ASP A 474 -33.18 -13.71 7.54
N ASP A 475 -33.57 -12.89 8.52
CA ASP A 475 -34.09 -11.54 8.30
C ASP A 475 -33.08 -10.63 7.58
N TRP A 476 -31.79 -10.89 7.79
CA TRP A 476 -30.70 -10.11 7.17
C TRP A 476 -30.53 -10.37 5.67
N LYS A 477 -31.16 -11.40 5.12
CA LYS A 477 -31.15 -11.67 3.67
C LYS A 477 -31.89 -10.59 2.87
N GLN A 478 -32.81 -9.86 3.49
CA GLN A 478 -33.52 -8.75 2.86
C GLN A 478 -32.62 -7.48 2.74
N VAL A 479 -31.60 -7.34 3.60
CA VAL A 479 -30.67 -6.21 3.60
C VAL A 479 -29.64 -6.40 2.51
N LYS A 480 -29.68 -5.56 1.47
CA LYS A 480 -28.90 -5.70 0.25
C LYS A 480 -27.49 -5.12 0.36
N VAL A 481 -27.33 -4.03 1.11
CA VAL A 481 -26.03 -3.38 1.27
C VAL A 481 -25.20 -4.19 2.26
N GLU A 482 -24.04 -4.62 1.81
CA GLU A 482 -23.05 -5.33 2.61
C GLU A 482 -21.80 -4.48 2.70
N TYR A 483 -21.31 -4.28 3.91
CA TYR A 483 -20.04 -3.65 4.21
C TYR A 483 -19.02 -4.76 4.44
N ARG A 484 -18.00 -4.83 3.60
CA ARG A 484 -17.05 -5.95 3.58
C ARG A 484 -15.69 -5.53 4.06
N ASP A 485 -14.97 -6.47 4.64
CA ASP A 485 -13.59 -6.30 5.07
C ASP A 485 -12.69 -7.47 4.63
N THR A 486 -11.39 -7.34 4.87
CA THR A 486 -10.37 -8.30 4.49
C THR A 486 -10.49 -9.56 5.34
N LYS A 487 -10.53 -10.72 4.70
CA LYS A 487 -10.54 -12.00 5.38
C LYS A 487 -9.11 -12.45 5.73
N GLY A 488 -8.89 -12.89 6.97
CA GLY A 488 -7.63 -13.47 7.45
C GLY A 488 -6.59 -12.42 7.84
N ASP A 489 -7.00 -11.19 8.10
CA ASP A 489 -6.13 -10.14 8.61
C ASP A 489 -5.93 -10.20 10.13
N THR A 490 -6.70 -11.07 10.81
CA THR A 490 -6.52 -11.49 12.20
C THR A 490 -5.40 -12.54 12.40
N ALA A 491 -4.57 -12.80 11.37
CA ALA A 491 -3.50 -13.78 11.44
C ALA A 491 -2.54 -13.51 12.61
N HIS A 492 -2.17 -14.56 13.33
CA HIS A 492 -1.23 -14.45 14.44
C HIS A 492 0.20 -14.25 13.95
N ARG A 493 0.99 -13.50 14.70
CA ARG A 493 2.40 -13.24 14.43
C ARG A 493 3.27 -14.04 15.40
N ASN A 494 4.33 -14.66 14.86
CA ASN A 494 5.40 -15.27 15.64
C ASN A 494 6.65 -15.34 14.75
N HIS A 495 7.40 -14.24 14.66
CA HIS A 495 8.49 -14.10 13.69
C HIS A 495 9.68 -13.36 14.31
N PRO A 496 10.95 -13.76 14.00
CA PRO A 496 12.12 -12.98 14.37
C PRO A 496 12.11 -11.61 13.69
N GLY A 497 12.64 -10.60 14.38
CA GLY A 497 12.96 -9.31 13.82
C GLY A 497 14.47 -9.13 13.63
N TYR A 498 14.90 -7.90 13.41
CA TYR A 498 16.32 -7.59 13.34
C TYR A 498 17.05 -7.91 14.64
N GLY A 499 18.28 -8.39 14.52
CA GLY A 499 19.15 -8.68 15.67
C GLY A 499 18.59 -9.81 16.54
N ASN A 500 18.39 -9.51 17.80
CA ASN A 500 17.80 -10.42 18.79
C ASN A 500 16.29 -10.19 19.03
N LEU A 501 15.65 -9.35 18.22
CA LEU A 501 14.23 -9.08 18.35
C LEU A 501 13.38 -10.27 17.90
N HIS A 502 12.25 -10.44 18.56
CA HIS A 502 11.25 -11.43 18.20
C HIS A 502 9.85 -10.83 18.43
N TYR A 503 8.99 -10.93 17.46
CA TYR A 503 7.65 -10.36 17.50
C TYR A 503 6.59 -11.43 17.60
N THR A 504 5.67 -11.26 18.52
CA THR A 504 4.50 -12.10 18.69
C THR A 504 3.25 -11.24 18.77
N ASP A 505 2.18 -11.67 18.11
CA ASP A 505 0.84 -11.10 18.24
C ASP A 505 -0.19 -12.23 18.16
N GLN A 506 -1.03 -12.35 19.16
CA GLN A 506 -2.13 -13.33 19.23
C GLN A 506 -3.45 -12.61 19.54
N SER A 507 -3.54 -11.33 19.25
CA SER A 507 -4.70 -10.50 19.55
C SER A 507 -5.89 -10.79 18.62
N GLY A 508 -5.63 -11.20 17.37
CA GLY A 508 -6.67 -11.54 16.40
C GLY A 508 -7.50 -12.74 16.84
N ARG A 509 -8.84 -12.59 16.89
CA ARG A 509 -9.76 -13.67 17.30
C ARG A 509 -11.04 -13.77 16.47
N ASN A 510 -11.77 -12.69 16.22
CA ASN A 510 -12.99 -12.65 15.44
C ASN A 510 -12.72 -11.88 14.14
N ASP A 511 -12.43 -12.60 13.06
CA ASP A 511 -12.14 -12.07 11.73
C ASP A 511 -13.44 -11.58 11.08
N ILE A 512 -13.73 -10.29 11.20
CA ILE A 512 -14.98 -9.65 10.76
C ILE A 512 -14.96 -9.44 9.26
N VAL A 513 -15.82 -10.13 8.52
CA VAL A 513 -15.79 -10.12 7.05
C VAL A 513 -16.98 -9.43 6.38
N ILE A 514 -18.13 -9.38 7.07
CA ILE A 514 -19.33 -8.72 6.54
C ILE A 514 -20.03 -7.99 7.67
N SER A 515 -20.48 -6.76 7.40
CA SER A 515 -21.43 -6.05 8.24
C SER A 515 -22.63 -5.59 7.42
N LYS A 516 -23.79 -5.48 8.07
CA LYS A 516 -25.02 -4.91 7.51
C LYS A 516 -25.69 -4.01 8.51
N VAL A 517 -26.47 -3.05 8.03
CA VAL A 517 -27.26 -2.16 8.85
C VAL A 517 -28.67 -2.09 8.29
N ALA A 518 -29.68 -2.19 9.16
CA ALA A 518 -31.08 -2.13 8.84
C ALA A 518 -31.79 -1.08 9.68
N CYS A 519 -32.77 -0.37 9.10
CA CYS A 519 -33.58 0.62 9.80
C CYS A 519 -35.06 0.43 9.51
N ASP A 520 -35.90 0.45 10.56
CA ASP A 520 -37.36 0.45 10.44
C ASP A 520 -37.98 1.85 10.72
N GLY A 521 -37.12 2.85 10.93
CA GLY A 521 -37.51 4.23 11.30
C GLY A 521 -37.62 4.49 12.80
N LYS A 522 -37.60 3.43 13.63
CA LYS A 522 -37.58 3.50 15.09
C LYS A 522 -36.35 2.80 15.67
N ASN A 523 -36.01 1.69 15.08
CA ASN A 523 -34.87 0.84 15.44
C ASN A 523 -33.82 0.88 14.36
N LEU A 524 -32.57 0.88 14.77
CA LEU A 524 -31.40 0.73 13.96
C LEU A 524 -30.70 -0.57 14.38
N CYS A 525 -30.66 -1.53 13.48
CA CYS A 525 -30.10 -2.86 13.77
C CYS A 525 -28.81 -3.06 13.02
N PHE A 526 -27.83 -3.69 13.66
CA PHE A 526 -26.50 -3.98 13.13
C PHE A 526 -26.25 -5.47 13.12
N TYR A 527 -25.55 -5.93 12.10
CA TYR A 527 -25.11 -7.30 11.90
C TYR A 527 -23.61 -7.32 11.63
N ALA A 528 -22.92 -8.28 12.21
CA ALA A 528 -21.53 -8.61 11.90
C ALA A 528 -21.37 -10.11 11.72
N GLU A 529 -20.72 -10.53 10.64
CA GLU A 529 -20.35 -11.90 10.34
C GLU A 529 -18.83 -12.04 10.36
N ILE A 530 -18.35 -13.12 10.95
CA ILE A 530 -16.93 -13.46 11.02
C ILE A 530 -16.59 -14.65 10.13
N ALA A 531 -15.33 -14.74 9.70
CA ALA A 531 -14.84 -15.82 8.84
C ALA A 531 -14.82 -17.20 9.50
N GLY A 532 -14.94 -17.27 10.81
CA GLY A 532 -14.85 -18.51 11.59
C GLY A 532 -15.98 -18.66 12.60
N LYS A 533 -15.63 -19.18 13.77
CA LYS A 533 -16.55 -19.31 14.88
C LYS A 533 -16.40 -18.15 15.85
N LEU A 534 -17.52 -17.49 16.16
CA LEU A 534 -17.57 -16.38 17.08
C LEU A 534 -17.12 -16.80 18.49
N THR A 535 -16.14 -16.09 19.05
CA THR A 535 -15.64 -16.37 20.39
C THR A 535 -16.69 -16.04 21.47
N PRO A 536 -16.62 -16.62 22.67
CA PRO A 536 -17.46 -16.20 23.78
C PRO A 536 -17.18 -14.74 24.16
N GLU A 537 -18.21 -14.02 24.59
CA GLU A 537 -18.11 -12.67 25.17
C GLU A 537 -17.52 -12.80 26.59
N THR A 538 -16.20 -12.64 26.72
CA THR A 538 -15.48 -12.83 27.99
C THR A 538 -14.86 -11.56 28.55
N ASP A 539 -14.79 -10.50 27.76
CA ASP A 539 -14.14 -9.25 28.14
C ASP A 539 -14.83 -8.02 27.51
N LYS A 540 -14.47 -6.84 28.01
CA LYS A 540 -15.07 -5.56 27.58
C LYS A 540 -14.71 -5.12 26.16
N ASN A 541 -13.65 -5.70 25.57
CA ASN A 541 -13.15 -5.36 24.24
C ASN A 541 -13.67 -6.34 23.16
N TRP A 542 -14.66 -7.19 23.50
CA TRP A 542 -15.25 -8.13 22.58
C TRP A 542 -16.28 -7.46 21.67
N MET A 543 -16.08 -7.53 20.38
CA MET A 543 -17.01 -7.09 19.32
C MET A 543 -17.63 -5.69 19.61
N LEU A 544 -16.78 -4.68 19.73
CA LEU A 544 -17.18 -3.30 19.91
C LEU A 544 -17.78 -2.74 18.62
N LEU A 545 -18.86 -1.95 18.76
CA LEU A 545 -19.41 -1.15 17.66
C LEU A 545 -19.25 0.32 17.99
N PHE A 546 -18.45 1.05 17.22
CA PHE A 546 -18.31 2.50 17.32
C PHE A 546 -19.21 3.19 16.30
N ILE A 547 -19.83 4.32 16.69
CA ILE A 547 -20.73 5.10 15.85
C ILE A 547 -20.37 6.58 15.99
N ASP A 548 -20.08 7.21 14.85
CA ASP A 548 -19.96 8.65 14.67
C ASP A 548 -21.31 9.15 14.09
N ALA A 549 -22.09 9.76 14.93
CA ALA A 549 -23.48 10.11 14.63
C ALA A 549 -23.62 11.46 13.90
N ASP A 550 -22.67 12.38 14.10
CA ASP A 550 -22.67 13.72 13.51
C ASP A 550 -21.63 13.90 12.38
N GLN A 551 -20.77 12.90 12.16
CA GLN A 551 -19.72 12.86 11.13
C GLN A 551 -18.65 13.96 11.33
N ASP A 552 -18.44 14.39 12.58
CA ASP A 552 -17.43 15.37 12.96
C ASP A 552 -16.30 14.68 13.74
N ALA A 553 -15.16 14.48 13.09
CA ALA A 553 -13.98 13.89 13.70
C ALA A 553 -13.43 14.66 14.92
N LYS A 554 -13.97 15.83 15.24
CA LYS A 554 -13.55 16.67 16.38
C LYS A 554 -14.40 16.44 17.63
N THR A 555 -15.55 15.78 17.51
CA THR A 555 -16.43 15.43 18.63
C THR A 555 -16.19 14.00 19.08
N GLY A 556 -16.68 13.65 20.25
CA GLY A 556 -16.58 12.30 20.75
C GLY A 556 -15.14 11.80 21.01
N TRP A 557 -14.97 10.49 21.07
CA TRP A 557 -13.66 9.85 21.15
C TRP A 557 -13.11 9.62 19.74
N SER A 558 -12.20 10.47 19.31
CA SER A 558 -11.61 10.39 17.95
C SER A 558 -12.65 10.40 16.82
N GLY A 559 -13.76 11.12 17.00
CA GLY A 559 -14.90 11.19 16.08
C GLY A 559 -16.06 10.29 16.46
N TYR A 560 -15.92 9.37 17.40
CA TYR A 560 -17.00 8.46 17.77
C TYR A 560 -17.80 8.98 18.98
N ASP A 561 -19.09 9.25 18.77
CA ASP A 561 -20.01 9.70 19.82
C ASP A 561 -20.50 8.58 20.69
N TYR A 562 -20.70 7.39 20.10
CA TYR A 562 -21.26 6.22 20.77
C TYR A 562 -20.40 4.97 20.56
N MET A 563 -20.47 4.09 21.54
CA MET A 563 -19.89 2.76 21.51
C MET A 563 -20.86 1.74 22.09
N VAL A 564 -21.00 0.59 21.47
CA VAL A 564 -21.64 -0.56 22.10
C VAL A 564 -20.56 -1.49 22.62
N SER A 565 -20.61 -1.79 23.90
CA SER A 565 -19.76 -2.76 24.59
C SER A 565 -20.59 -3.52 25.63
N GLN A 566 -20.40 -4.83 25.75
CA GLN A 566 -21.06 -5.68 26.74
C GLN A 566 -22.60 -5.47 26.78
N GLN A 567 -23.25 -5.40 25.62
CA GLN A 567 -24.69 -5.18 25.45
C GLN A 567 -25.18 -3.84 26.06
N MET A 568 -24.30 -2.87 26.17
CA MET A 568 -24.61 -1.54 26.65
C MET A 568 -24.22 -0.50 25.60
N LEU A 569 -25.15 0.38 25.21
CA LEU A 569 -24.86 1.59 24.46
C LEU A 569 -24.26 2.61 25.42
N CYS A 570 -23.07 3.09 25.10
CA CYS A 570 -22.36 4.14 25.83
C CYS A 570 -22.23 5.38 24.93
N ARG A 571 -22.26 6.56 25.54
CA ARG A 571 -21.96 7.84 24.90
C ARG A 571 -20.65 8.39 25.46
N TYR A 572 -19.83 8.97 24.61
CA TYR A 572 -18.63 9.65 25.07
C TYR A 572 -18.98 10.98 25.73
N ASP A 573 -18.41 11.26 26.87
CA ASP A 573 -18.57 12.51 27.62
C ASP A 573 -17.19 13.21 27.72
N GLU A 574 -17.03 14.28 26.96
CA GLU A 574 -15.80 15.07 26.91
C GLU A 574 -15.38 15.65 28.27
N LYS A 575 -16.37 15.89 29.15
CA LYS A 575 -16.13 16.50 30.48
C LYS A 575 -15.35 15.54 31.40
N ILE A 576 -15.62 14.26 31.28
CA ILE A 576 -14.94 13.22 32.07
C ILE A 576 -13.89 12.43 31.26
N ASN A 577 -13.76 12.76 29.97
CA ASN A 577 -12.89 12.07 29.02
C ASN A 577 -13.14 10.54 29.05
N GLY A 578 -14.41 10.14 28.93
CA GLY A 578 -14.77 8.73 29.11
C GLY A 578 -16.18 8.38 28.65
N TRP A 579 -16.47 7.10 28.65
CA TRP A 579 -17.74 6.54 28.20
C TRP A 579 -18.78 6.45 29.33
N THR A 580 -19.99 6.89 29.07
CA THR A 580 -21.14 6.85 30.01
C THR A 580 -22.26 6.00 29.45
N ASN A 581 -22.87 5.15 30.28
CA ASN A 581 -23.99 4.28 29.90
C ASN A 581 -25.23 5.06 29.51
N VAL A 582 -25.84 4.70 28.39
CA VAL A 582 -27.08 5.29 27.87
C VAL A 582 -28.26 4.33 28.03
N SER A 583 -28.17 3.13 27.47
CA SER A 583 -29.22 2.12 27.46
C SER A 583 -28.72 0.73 27.19
N ALA A 584 -29.44 -0.28 27.66
CA ALA A 584 -29.18 -1.66 27.29
C ALA A 584 -29.48 -1.91 25.82
N VAL A 585 -28.70 -2.80 25.20
CA VAL A 585 -28.79 -3.21 23.79
C VAL A 585 -29.29 -4.65 23.71
N LYS A 586 -30.35 -4.90 22.95
CA LYS A 586 -30.78 -6.25 22.64
C LYS A 586 -29.81 -6.84 21.63
N MET A 587 -29.16 -7.94 21.98
CA MET A 587 -28.15 -8.62 21.16
C MET A 587 -28.39 -10.12 21.15
N LYS A 588 -28.19 -10.76 20.03
CA LYS A 588 -28.20 -12.20 19.84
C LYS A 588 -27.05 -12.60 18.92
N ARG A 589 -26.68 -13.87 19.00
CA ARG A 589 -25.62 -14.46 18.16
C ARG A 589 -25.93 -15.90 17.81
N ASN A 590 -25.40 -16.34 16.70
CA ASN A 590 -25.31 -17.76 16.33
C ASN A 590 -23.84 -18.21 16.30
N GLU A 591 -23.49 -19.18 15.49
CA GLU A 591 -22.15 -19.75 15.43
C GLU A 591 -21.10 -18.77 14.89
N ASN A 592 -21.45 -17.97 13.88
CA ASN A 592 -20.51 -17.10 13.13
C ASN A 592 -21.00 -15.66 12.96
N ALA A 593 -22.12 -15.28 13.56
CA ALA A 593 -22.65 -13.93 13.40
C ALA A 593 -23.26 -13.38 14.67
N LEU A 594 -23.29 -12.06 14.73
CA LEU A 594 -23.84 -11.23 15.79
C LEU A 594 -24.87 -10.29 15.21
N GLU A 595 -26.00 -10.12 15.87
CA GLU A 595 -27.01 -9.10 15.58
C GLU A 595 -27.38 -8.30 16.81
N MET A 596 -27.62 -7.01 16.64
CA MET A 596 -28.08 -6.13 17.72
C MET A 596 -28.98 -5.02 17.21
N CYS A 597 -29.82 -4.46 18.08
CA CYS A 597 -30.65 -3.29 17.76
C CYS A 597 -30.58 -2.21 18.83
N LEU A 598 -30.57 -0.96 18.33
CA LEU A 598 -30.63 0.29 19.12
C LEU A 598 -31.88 1.07 18.75
N ALA A 599 -32.43 1.84 19.68
CA ALA A 599 -33.45 2.84 19.33
C ALA A 599 -32.77 4.00 18.59
N VAL A 600 -33.31 4.43 17.45
CA VAL A 600 -32.81 5.60 16.69
C VAL A 600 -32.70 6.84 17.58
N SER A 601 -33.69 7.04 18.49
CA SER A 601 -33.70 8.14 19.44
C SER A 601 -32.60 8.12 20.49
N SER A 602 -32.01 6.93 20.77
CA SER A 602 -30.87 6.81 21.70
C SER A 602 -29.60 7.41 21.16
N LEU A 603 -29.49 7.52 19.81
CA LEU A 603 -28.38 8.16 19.09
C LEU A 603 -28.66 9.65 18.80
N GLY A 604 -29.71 10.22 19.35
CA GLY A 604 -30.12 11.61 19.05
C GLY A 604 -30.65 11.83 17.63
N MET A 605 -30.82 10.75 16.86
CA MET A 605 -31.26 10.80 15.47
C MET A 605 -32.76 10.78 15.33
N LYS A 606 -33.29 11.34 14.24
CA LYS A 606 -34.72 11.37 13.91
C LYS A 606 -34.93 11.66 12.43
N GLY A 607 -36.13 11.34 11.94
CA GLY A 607 -36.55 11.70 10.57
C GLY A 607 -36.60 10.52 9.61
N ASN A 608 -36.77 10.85 8.34
CA ASN A 608 -36.90 9.87 7.23
C ASN A 608 -35.60 9.70 6.43
N LYS A 609 -34.52 10.38 6.84
CA LYS A 609 -33.18 10.26 6.28
C LYS A 609 -32.19 10.23 7.43
N MET A 610 -31.20 9.35 7.31
CA MET A 610 -30.12 9.22 8.27
C MET A 610 -28.81 9.02 7.55
N THR A 611 -27.75 9.63 8.08
CA THR A 611 -26.36 9.37 7.69
C THR A 611 -25.52 9.36 8.94
N PHE A 612 -24.68 8.35 9.10
CA PHE A 612 -23.69 8.24 10.17
C PHE A 612 -22.55 7.32 9.73
N ASP A 613 -21.45 7.41 10.43
CA ASP A 613 -20.30 6.53 10.20
C ASP A 613 -20.18 5.50 11.31
N PHE A 614 -19.69 4.30 10.99
CA PHE A 614 -19.53 3.25 11.98
C PHE A 614 -18.34 2.34 11.71
N LYS A 615 -17.87 1.70 12.77
CA LYS A 615 -16.76 0.75 12.75
C LYS A 615 -16.98 -0.35 13.78
N TRP A 616 -16.64 -1.57 13.38
CA TRP A 616 -16.48 -2.67 14.32
C TRP A 616 -15.03 -2.77 14.77
N ALA A 617 -14.81 -3.22 16.00
CA ALA A 617 -13.48 -3.59 16.49
C ALA A 617 -13.59 -4.75 17.47
N ASP A 618 -12.71 -5.74 17.33
CA ASP A 618 -12.60 -6.84 18.29
C ASP A 618 -11.19 -6.89 18.88
N ASN A 619 -11.11 -6.91 20.19
CA ASN A 619 -9.88 -7.04 20.97
C ASN A 619 -8.79 -5.96 20.68
N PRO A 620 -9.13 -4.66 20.55
CA PRO A 620 -8.09 -3.63 20.48
C PRO A 620 -7.21 -3.64 21.73
N ALA A 621 -5.97 -3.16 21.62
CA ALA A 621 -5.01 -3.14 22.74
C ALA A 621 -5.51 -2.27 23.89
N ASP A 622 -6.00 -1.08 23.57
CA ASP A 622 -6.60 -0.12 24.50
C ASP A 622 -7.55 0.80 23.73
N LEU A 623 -8.22 1.69 24.46
CA LEU A 623 -9.09 2.72 23.90
C LEU A 623 -8.58 4.13 24.24
N ASP A 624 -7.26 4.29 24.42
CA ASP A 624 -6.65 5.58 24.72
C ASP A 624 -6.44 6.42 23.45
N ASN A 625 -6.22 5.74 22.31
CA ASN A 625 -6.10 6.40 21.01
C ASN A 625 -6.58 5.49 19.86
N VAL A 626 -6.94 6.12 18.73
CA VAL A 626 -7.48 5.40 17.56
C VAL A 626 -6.46 4.48 16.88
N ILE A 627 -5.15 4.69 17.04
CA ILE A 627 -4.11 3.84 16.44
C ILE A 627 -4.13 2.44 17.06
N SER A 628 -4.54 2.31 18.33
CA SER A 628 -4.67 1.00 18.97
C SER A 628 -5.68 0.09 18.26
N LEU A 629 -6.67 0.67 17.58
CA LEU A 629 -7.60 -0.06 16.72
C LEU A 629 -6.94 -0.60 15.45
N CYS A 630 -5.79 -0.06 15.04
CA CYS A 630 -5.10 -0.43 13.80
C CYS A 630 -4.07 -1.54 14.00
N THR A 631 -3.60 -1.77 15.22
CA THR A 631 -2.41 -2.57 15.52
C THR A 631 -2.68 -3.86 16.29
N HIS A 632 -3.88 -4.03 16.87
CA HIS A 632 -4.25 -5.21 17.65
C HIS A 632 -5.68 -5.63 17.34
N GLY A 633 -5.94 -6.94 17.46
CA GLY A 633 -7.26 -7.49 17.22
C GLY A 633 -7.68 -7.42 15.78
N ASP A 634 -8.94 -7.05 15.57
CA ASP A 634 -9.55 -6.84 14.27
C ASP A 634 -10.37 -5.57 14.21
N THR A 635 -10.44 -4.93 13.04
CA THR A 635 -11.32 -3.79 12.77
C THR A 635 -11.93 -3.87 11.39
N ALA A 636 -13.22 -3.64 11.30
CA ALA A 636 -13.97 -3.57 10.05
C ALA A 636 -14.72 -2.21 9.94
N PRO A 637 -14.32 -1.33 9.02
CA PRO A 637 -13.22 -1.46 8.07
C PRO A 637 -11.85 -1.25 8.71
N ASN A 638 -10.81 -1.62 7.97
CA ASN A 638 -9.42 -1.49 8.40
C ASN A 638 -9.00 -0.05 8.74
N ARG A 639 -7.98 0.11 9.60
CA ARG A 639 -7.30 1.38 9.89
C ARG A 639 -8.24 2.46 10.45
N ARG A 640 -8.04 3.72 10.02
CA ARG A 640 -8.89 4.87 10.39
C ARG A 640 -10.20 4.93 9.61
N PHE A 641 -10.42 4.02 8.67
CA PHE A 641 -11.62 4.05 7.85
C PHE A 641 -12.86 3.69 8.64
N ASN A 642 -13.99 4.23 8.20
CA ASN A 642 -15.31 3.91 8.67
C ASN A 642 -16.21 3.54 7.50
N TYR A 643 -17.17 2.68 7.73
CA TYR A 643 -18.31 2.51 6.85
C TYR A 643 -19.26 3.69 7.03
N ARG A 644 -19.82 4.20 5.94
CA ARG A 644 -20.88 5.21 5.99
C ARG A 644 -22.21 4.58 5.68
N TYR A 645 -23.14 4.67 6.61
CA TYR A 645 -24.52 4.30 6.42
C TYR A 645 -25.33 5.49 5.95
N ILE A 646 -26.01 5.35 4.79
CA ILE A 646 -26.97 6.33 4.27
C ILE A 646 -28.31 5.63 4.14
N TRP A 647 -29.35 6.18 4.73
CA TRP A 647 -30.67 5.62 4.68
C TRP A 647 -31.71 6.65 4.28
N ASN A 648 -32.60 6.27 3.36
CA ASN A 648 -33.79 7.00 2.95
C ASN A 648 -35.02 6.10 3.15
N ARG A 649 -36.03 6.61 3.85
CA ARG A 649 -37.28 5.89 4.08
C ARG A 649 -38.10 5.78 2.82
#